data_11e317c38c563ce2fcfa1e3ee162a7c5
#
_entry.id   11e317c38c563ce2fcfa1e3ee162a7c5
#
_cell.length_a   1.000
_cell.length_b   1.000
_cell.length_c   1.000
_cell.angle_alpha   90.00
_cell.angle_beta   90.00
_cell.angle_gamma   90.00
#
_symmetry.space_group_name_H-M   'P 1'
#
loop_
_entity.id
_entity.type
_entity.pdbx_description
1 polymer ?
#
loop_
_entity_poly.entity_id
_entity_poly.type
_entity_poly.pdbx_seq_one_letter_code
_entity_poly.pdbx_strand_id
1 'polypeptide(L)'
;LIMRDGTMLALESGTRGIRIGEIHGSKNSQLGGYYKKGTANSYYVIGGKGTDGVLGSLIAPQASGNKVGILKEGVGNYYLTGNENDINGGLCVLQGGIIVANDKEVALQKNLSGATGNSSTVMVYHRATLCGDGNIAAATEVYGTLTGGDPFAVDQALGTLTFADYTKAALAVKVTLHPEANIIAYIKDAKNFSAIDIKGTLAFSTITEDFETSDKQPRLKIALAEDAELHVGDEIVLLSAMKEGVDSWDFDIRYPKSYTWAVDEREVGDGRFCIVAKVTSLAYSGQGDQEDDDEPDDGKTVYPDDDWSEDMDMTTPLRFYAGKLGKNIGVAAASYRYDFSQTNGEIGLVGEQFNMIVGENEMKFDATEPNQGEFNYGGSDAILWLSDRYEQVVRGHTLAWHQQVPSWVSSDGKKNNNNFSKRQLLDILKNHIFNVVGRYKGKITEWDVCNEVLDDDQSIVRSDPTAYKLRPSIWATYIGEEFIDSAFVWAHQADPDAKLYINEYGAEMVGKTKTEAYYNLVKRLKESGLAIEGCGLQCHFTTGELDTMKLEKNIRRYDNLGLKCIITELDIALADPTAEDALERQAKEYGAITRIFLRNENCSSMLVWGISDNHSWRKNAPLLFNHELKAKPAYYNVHAQLRKAVEQLSTGLESPK
;
A
#
# COMPACT_ATOMS: atom_id res chain seq x y z
N LEU A 1 -13.28 -18.26 -11.76
CA LEU A 1 -14.06 -18.82 -12.88
C LEU A 1 -13.32 -18.57 -14.20
N ILE A 2 -13.02 -19.64 -14.93
CA ILE A 2 -12.45 -19.54 -16.28
C ILE A 2 -13.53 -19.91 -17.29
N MET A 3 -13.87 -18.97 -18.18
CA MET A 3 -14.82 -19.16 -19.25
C MET A 3 -14.09 -19.33 -20.59
N ARG A 4 -14.24 -20.51 -21.20
CA ARG A 4 -13.60 -20.84 -22.47
C ARG A 4 -14.49 -20.42 -23.66
N ASP A 5 -13.94 -20.42 -24.86
CA ASP A 5 -14.66 -20.11 -26.09
C ASP A 5 -15.94 -20.93 -26.21
N GLY A 6 -17.03 -20.27 -26.61
CA GLY A 6 -18.34 -20.88 -26.78
C GLY A 6 -19.08 -21.17 -25.47
N THR A 7 -18.54 -20.82 -24.31
CA THR A 7 -19.26 -21.00 -23.03
C THR A 7 -20.11 -19.77 -22.70
N MET A 8 -21.22 -20.00 -22.03
CA MET A 8 -22.12 -18.96 -21.53
C MET A 8 -22.40 -19.20 -20.05
N LEU A 9 -22.28 -18.13 -19.25
CA LEU A 9 -22.82 -18.07 -17.90
C LEU A 9 -24.08 -17.18 -17.92
N ALA A 10 -25.25 -17.76 -17.65
CA ALA A 10 -26.52 -17.03 -17.58
C ALA A 10 -27.32 -17.47 -16.34
N LEU A 11 -28.16 -16.55 -15.84
CA LEU A 11 -29.02 -16.84 -14.69
C LEU A 11 -30.32 -17.52 -15.12
N GLU A 12 -30.69 -18.59 -14.44
CA GLU A 12 -31.86 -19.40 -14.78
C GLU A 12 -33.17 -18.84 -14.18
N SER A 13 -33.13 -18.00 -13.17
CA SER A 13 -34.33 -17.50 -12.50
C SER A 13 -34.24 -16.07 -12.04
N GLY A 14 -35.21 -15.24 -12.40
CA GLY A 14 -35.58 -13.95 -11.80
C GLY A 14 -34.44 -12.93 -11.62
N THR A 15 -34.77 -11.87 -10.89
CA THR A 15 -33.77 -10.84 -10.49
C THR A 15 -32.84 -11.40 -9.44
N ARG A 16 -31.56 -11.61 -9.77
CA ARG A 16 -30.55 -12.15 -8.85
C ARG A 16 -29.16 -11.63 -9.18
N GLY A 17 -28.31 -11.60 -8.15
CA GLY A 17 -26.87 -11.38 -8.25
C GLY A 17 -26.09 -12.70 -8.06
N ILE A 18 -25.05 -12.90 -8.85
CA ILE A 18 -24.04 -13.94 -8.61
C ILE A 18 -22.74 -13.25 -8.22
N ARG A 19 -22.17 -13.66 -7.10
CA ARG A 19 -20.85 -13.22 -6.68
C ARG A 19 -19.79 -14.19 -7.22
N ILE A 20 -18.80 -13.64 -7.94
CA ILE A 20 -17.69 -14.39 -8.55
C ILE A 20 -16.41 -13.72 -8.09
N GLY A 21 -15.66 -14.39 -7.21
CA GLY A 21 -14.43 -13.82 -6.64
C GLY A 21 -13.42 -13.41 -7.71
N GLU A 22 -13.24 -14.26 -8.73
CA GLU A 22 -12.34 -14.01 -9.86
C GLU A 22 -12.92 -14.60 -11.14
N ILE A 23 -12.82 -13.87 -12.26
CA ILE A 23 -13.32 -14.34 -13.56
C ILE A 23 -12.33 -14.02 -14.68
N HIS A 24 -12.06 -15.02 -15.50
CA HIS A 24 -11.32 -14.89 -16.77
C HIS A 24 -12.19 -15.42 -17.88
N GLY A 25 -12.66 -14.54 -18.75
CA GLY A 25 -13.51 -14.87 -19.91
C GLY A 25 -12.78 -14.61 -21.21
N SER A 26 -12.81 -15.60 -22.14
CA SER A 26 -12.34 -15.41 -23.50
C SER A 26 -13.30 -14.53 -24.31
N LYS A 27 -12.83 -13.94 -25.41
CA LYS A 27 -13.64 -13.07 -26.29
C LYS A 27 -14.86 -13.76 -26.92
N ASN A 28 -14.87 -15.08 -27.00
CA ASN A 28 -15.98 -15.87 -27.53
C ASN A 28 -16.84 -16.51 -26.43
N SER A 29 -16.63 -16.19 -25.18
CA SER A 29 -17.51 -16.55 -24.06
C SER A 29 -18.53 -15.46 -23.79
N GLN A 30 -19.57 -15.73 -22.98
CA GLN A 30 -20.63 -14.77 -22.71
C GLN A 30 -21.06 -14.76 -21.24
N LEU A 31 -21.17 -13.56 -20.66
CA LEU A 31 -21.92 -13.30 -19.45
C LEU A 31 -23.31 -12.81 -19.84
N GLY A 32 -24.31 -13.66 -19.65
CA GLY A 32 -25.67 -13.38 -20.06
C GLY A 32 -26.60 -13.03 -18.92
N GLY A 33 -27.64 -12.26 -19.22
CA GLY A 33 -28.76 -12.08 -18.32
C GLY A 33 -29.70 -13.28 -18.33
N TYR A 34 -30.89 -13.13 -17.72
CA TYR A 34 -31.92 -14.14 -17.72
C TYR A 34 -32.39 -14.47 -19.16
N TYR A 35 -32.50 -15.77 -19.51
CA TYR A 35 -32.72 -16.20 -20.89
C TYR A 35 -34.20 -16.16 -21.35
N LYS A 36 -35.17 -16.09 -20.43
CA LYS A 36 -36.58 -15.96 -20.77
C LYS A 36 -36.95 -14.47 -20.87
N LYS A 37 -37.85 -14.16 -21.81
CA LYS A 37 -38.40 -12.82 -21.96
C LYS A 37 -39.06 -12.34 -20.65
N GLY A 38 -38.71 -11.13 -20.18
CA GLY A 38 -39.26 -10.57 -18.95
C GLY A 38 -38.64 -9.23 -18.60
N THR A 39 -38.67 -8.88 -17.32
CA THR A 39 -38.08 -7.67 -16.75
C THR A 39 -37.03 -8.02 -15.65
N ALA A 40 -36.38 -9.17 -15.78
CA ALA A 40 -35.41 -9.62 -14.81
C ALA A 40 -34.11 -8.84 -14.92
N ASN A 41 -33.53 -8.50 -13.76
CA ASN A 41 -32.21 -7.88 -13.64
C ASN A 41 -31.23 -8.93 -13.13
N SER A 42 -30.16 -9.15 -13.87
CA SER A 42 -29.07 -10.04 -13.50
C SER A 42 -27.83 -9.21 -13.19
N TYR A 43 -27.19 -9.46 -12.04
CA TYR A 43 -25.99 -8.76 -11.63
C TYR A 43 -24.87 -9.75 -11.36
N TYR A 44 -23.69 -9.48 -11.90
CA TYR A 44 -22.47 -10.18 -11.57
C TYR A 44 -21.61 -9.30 -10.64
N VAL A 45 -21.36 -9.79 -9.43
CA VAL A 45 -20.44 -9.17 -8.48
C VAL A 45 -19.09 -9.82 -8.66
N ILE A 46 -18.10 -9.06 -9.11
CA ILE A 46 -16.77 -9.56 -9.49
C ILE A 46 -15.67 -8.88 -8.68
N GLY A 47 -14.53 -9.55 -8.53
CA GLY A 47 -13.32 -8.98 -7.90
C GLY A 47 -13.24 -9.16 -6.40
N GLY A 48 -14.16 -9.90 -5.78
CA GLY A 48 -14.16 -10.13 -4.32
C GLY A 48 -12.91 -10.86 -3.79
N LYS A 49 -12.11 -11.47 -4.67
CA LYS A 49 -10.79 -12.03 -4.30
C LYS A 49 -9.67 -11.00 -4.22
N GLY A 50 -9.88 -9.79 -4.75
CA GLY A 50 -8.83 -8.77 -4.83
C GLY A 50 -7.76 -9.03 -5.90
N THR A 51 -7.91 -10.09 -6.70
CA THR A 51 -7.02 -10.45 -7.80
C THR A 51 -7.45 -9.81 -9.11
N ASP A 52 -6.52 -9.66 -10.04
CA ASP A 52 -6.81 -9.15 -11.38
C ASP A 52 -7.56 -10.19 -12.21
N GLY A 53 -8.32 -9.71 -13.19
CA GLY A 53 -9.10 -10.57 -14.07
C GLY A 53 -9.28 -9.98 -15.47
N VAL A 54 -9.72 -10.83 -16.41
CA VAL A 54 -9.97 -10.42 -17.79
C VAL A 54 -11.40 -10.77 -18.18
N LEU A 55 -12.17 -9.77 -18.58
CA LEU A 55 -13.50 -9.91 -19.17
C LEU A 55 -13.43 -9.69 -20.69
N GLY A 56 -12.90 -10.69 -21.39
CA GLY A 56 -12.95 -10.74 -22.84
C GLY A 56 -14.33 -11.19 -23.38
N SER A 57 -15.18 -11.64 -22.47
CA SER A 57 -16.52 -12.15 -22.78
C SER A 57 -17.45 -11.05 -23.28
N LEU A 58 -18.37 -11.42 -24.15
CA LEU A 58 -19.53 -10.58 -24.46
C LEU A 58 -20.46 -10.51 -23.25
N ILE A 59 -20.78 -9.31 -22.80
CA ILE A 59 -21.72 -9.07 -21.71
C ILE A 59 -23.00 -8.50 -22.34
N ALA A 60 -24.10 -9.28 -22.35
CA ALA A 60 -25.33 -8.85 -22.96
C ALA A 60 -26.57 -9.56 -22.38
N PRO A 61 -27.73 -8.90 -22.34
CA PRO A 61 -28.98 -9.55 -21.97
C PRO A 61 -29.35 -10.63 -23.02
N GLN A 62 -29.86 -11.77 -22.54
CA GLN A 62 -30.23 -12.89 -23.41
C GLN A 62 -31.64 -12.79 -24.01
N ALA A 63 -32.49 -11.96 -23.44
CA ALA A 63 -33.86 -11.77 -23.91
C ALA A 63 -34.33 -10.33 -23.73
N SER A 64 -35.22 -9.92 -24.62
CA SER A 64 -35.80 -8.57 -24.60
C SER A 64 -36.46 -8.24 -23.26
N GLY A 65 -36.15 -7.06 -22.73
CA GLY A 65 -36.66 -6.52 -21.47
C GLY A 65 -35.84 -6.86 -20.24
N ASN A 66 -34.90 -7.79 -20.34
CA ASN A 66 -33.98 -8.12 -19.24
C ASN A 66 -32.77 -7.19 -19.22
N LYS A 67 -32.15 -7.06 -18.03
CA LYS A 67 -30.94 -6.27 -17.83
C LYS A 67 -29.83 -7.16 -17.30
N VAL A 68 -28.58 -6.81 -17.65
CA VAL A 68 -27.37 -7.37 -17.08
C VAL A 68 -26.46 -6.24 -16.59
N GLY A 69 -26.02 -6.34 -15.36
CA GLY A 69 -25.13 -5.36 -14.72
C GLY A 69 -23.89 -6.01 -14.13
N ILE A 70 -22.87 -5.20 -13.94
CA ILE A 70 -21.61 -5.58 -13.28
C ILE A 70 -21.42 -4.71 -12.05
N LEU A 71 -21.13 -5.35 -10.92
CA LEU A 71 -20.64 -4.71 -9.71
C LEU A 71 -19.20 -5.18 -9.47
N LYS A 72 -18.25 -4.29 -9.61
CA LYS A 72 -16.82 -4.55 -9.33
C LYS A 72 -16.51 -4.16 -7.90
N GLU A 73 -16.10 -5.13 -7.10
CA GLU A 73 -15.62 -4.94 -5.72
C GLU A 73 -14.18 -5.44 -5.57
N GLY A 74 -13.54 -5.13 -4.43
CA GLY A 74 -12.15 -5.54 -4.12
C GLY A 74 -11.09 -4.78 -4.92
N VAL A 75 -9.84 -4.86 -4.45
CA VAL A 75 -8.72 -4.03 -4.91
C VAL A 75 -8.10 -4.44 -6.26
N GLY A 76 -8.34 -5.65 -6.74
CA GLY A 76 -7.80 -6.13 -8.03
C GLY A 76 -8.37 -5.37 -9.24
N ASN A 77 -7.69 -5.47 -10.37
CA ASN A 77 -8.03 -4.77 -11.59
C ASN A 77 -8.65 -5.73 -12.62
N TYR A 78 -9.64 -5.26 -13.37
CA TYR A 78 -10.31 -6.05 -14.40
C TYR A 78 -10.22 -5.39 -15.77
N TYR A 79 -9.71 -6.14 -16.74
CA TYR A 79 -9.59 -5.73 -18.13
C TYR A 79 -10.88 -6.06 -18.90
N LEU A 80 -11.59 -5.04 -19.35
CA LEU A 80 -12.73 -5.18 -20.24
C LEU A 80 -12.24 -5.11 -21.69
N THR A 81 -11.95 -6.26 -22.28
CA THR A 81 -11.41 -6.37 -23.65
C THR A 81 -12.48 -6.79 -24.68
N GLY A 82 -13.69 -7.10 -24.21
CA GLY A 82 -14.80 -7.47 -25.09
C GLY A 82 -15.35 -6.28 -25.85
N ASN A 83 -15.54 -6.46 -27.16
CA ASN A 83 -16.27 -5.52 -28.00
C ASN A 83 -17.77 -5.78 -27.93
N GLU A 84 -18.60 -4.75 -28.20
CA GLU A 84 -20.07 -4.86 -28.27
C GLU A 84 -20.75 -5.24 -26.93
N ASN A 85 -20.14 -4.99 -25.79
CA ASN A 85 -20.76 -5.21 -24.49
C ASN A 85 -22.00 -4.32 -24.32
N ASP A 86 -23.13 -4.94 -23.92
CA ASP A 86 -24.37 -4.26 -23.56
C ASP A 86 -24.67 -4.48 -22.07
N ILE A 87 -24.04 -3.68 -21.22
CA ILE A 87 -24.21 -3.72 -19.76
C ILE A 87 -25.39 -2.83 -19.37
N ASN A 88 -26.56 -3.14 -19.89
CA ASN A 88 -27.76 -2.32 -19.75
C ASN A 88 -28.39 -2.29 -18.35
N GLY A 89 -27.82 -3.03 -17.40
CA GLY A 89 -28.09 -2.96 -15.96
C GLY A 89 -27.14 -2.04 -15.20
N GLY A 90 -26.13 -1.46 -15.89
CA GLY A 90 -25.12 -0.58 -15.33
C GLY A 90 -23.81 -1.28 -14.94
N LEU A 91 -22.75 -0.49 -14.90
CA LEU A 91 -21.44 -0.85 -14.37
C LEU A 91 -21.17 -0.01 -13.13
N CYS A 92 -20.97 -0.68 -12.00
CA CYS A 92 -20.64 -0.03 -10.74
C CYS A 92 -19.26 -0.48 -10.28
N VAL A 93 -18.32 0.45 -10.11
CA VAL A 93 -16.97 0.17 -9.65
C VAL A 93 -16.82 0.74 -8.26
N LEU A 94 -16.82 -0.14 -7.24
CA LEU A 94 -16.74 0.24 -5.83
C LEU A 94 -15.30 0.40 -5.37
N GLN A 95 -14.39 -0.44 -5.88
CA GLN A 95 -12.98 -0.45 -5.46
C GLN A 95 -12.12 -1.10 -6.55
N GLY A 96 -10.81 -0.75 -6.56
CA GLY A 96 -9.86 -1.24 -7.55
C GLY A 96 -10.10 -0.65 -8.94
N GLY A 97 -9.58 -1.28 -9.99
CA GLY A 97 -9.60 -0.75 -11.35
C GLY A 97 -10.54 -1.49 -12.31
N ILE A 98 -11.12 -0.75 -13.23
CA ILE A 98 -11.64 -1.27 -14.49
C ILE A 98 -10.83 -0.63 -15.61
N ILE A 99 -10.12 -1.46 -16.37
CA ILE A 99 -9.35 -1.06 -17.54
C ILE A 99 -10.17 -1.37 -18.80
N VAL A 100 -10.59 -0.33 -19.49
CA VAL A 100 -11.36 -0.44 -20.73
C VAL A 100 -10.38 -0.53 -21.89
N ALA A 101 -10.23 -1.71 -22.46
CA ALA A 101 -9.27 -2.03 -23.52
C ALA A 101 -9.99 -2.62 -24.75
N ASN A 102 -11.17 -2.14 -25.05
CA ASN A 102 -11.94 -2.50 -26.25
C ASN A 102 -11.53 -1.64 -27.45
N ASP A 103 -11.93 -2.06 -28.65
CA ASP A 103 -11.68 -1.29 -29.86
C ASP A 103 -12.35 0.09 -29.78
N LYS A 104 -11.61 1.16 -30.11
CA LYS A 104 -12.07 2.55 -30.02
C LYS A 104 -13.31 2.86 -30.84
N GLU A 105 -13.57 2.10 -31.91
CA GLU A 105 -14.74 2.27 -32.74
C GLU A 105 -15.96 1.50 -32.22
N VAL A 106 -15.80 0.66 -31.19
CA VAL A 106 -16.87 -0.18 -30.64
C VAL A 106 -17.08 0.16 -29.18
N ALA A 107 -18.25 0.69 -28.87
CA ALA A 107 -18.59 1.13 -27.52
C ALA A 107 -18.74 -0.03 -26.54
N LEU A 108 -18.39 0.22 -25.27
CA LEU A 108 -18.72 -0.68 -24.15
C LEU A 108 -20.23 -0.95 -24.04
N GLN A 109 -21.05 -0.11 -24.67
CA GLN A 109 -22.49 -0.29 -24.81
C GLN A 109 -22.97 0.12 -26.20
N LYS A 110 -23.53 -0.82 -26.91
CA LYS A 110 -24.08 -0.59 -28.26
C LYS A 110 -25.49 0.00 -28.26
N ASN A 111 -26.27 -0.14 -27.20
CA ASN A 111 -27.67 0.29 -27.17
C ASN A 111 -28.15 0.66 -25.75
N LEU A 112 -28.05 1.91 -25.42
CA LEU A 112 -28.91 2.52 -24.39
C LEU A 112 -30.26 2.97 -24.98
N SER A 113 -30.54 2.66 -26.23
CA SER A 113 -31.61 3.28 -27.03
C SER A 113 -32.99 2.70 -26.84
N GLY A 114 -33.22 1.77 -25.93
CA GLY A 114 -34.54 1.16 -25.75
C GLY A 114 -35.27 1.42 -24.45
N ALA A 115 -34.63 2.05 -23.50
CA ALA A 115 -35.20 2.27 -22.16
C ALA A 115 -35.69 3.71 -21.98
N THR A 116 -36.95 3.94 -22.23
CA THR A 116 -37.66 5.04 -21.56
C THR A 116 -37.65 4.74 -20.05
N GLY A 117 -36.81 5.44 -19.31
CA GLY A 117 -36.78 5.39 -17.86
C GLY A 117 -35.60 4.59 -17.30
N ASN A 118 -34.65 5.30 -16.69
CA ASN A 118 -33.53 4.87 -15.87
C ASN A 118 -32.49 3.96 -16.56
N SER A 119 -31.67 4.57 -17.20
CA SER A 119 -30.36 4.43 -17.80
C SER A 119 -29.42 3.46 -17.11
N SER A 120 -28.74 2.69 -17.91
CA SER A 120 -27.49 2.09 -17.57
C SER A 120 -26.45 3.19 -17.39
N THR A 121 -26.00 3.38 -16.18
CA THR A 121 -24.98 4.37 -15.81
C THR A 121 -23.73 3.65 -15.38
N VAL A 122 -22.58 4.18 -15.73
CA VAL A 122 -21.30 3.78 -15.13
C VAL A 122 -21.10 4.62 -13.86
N MET A 123 -20.93 3.95 -12.74
CA MET A 123 -20.68 4.58 -11.44
C MET A 123 -19.26 4.26 -11.00
N VAL A 124 -18.43 5.27 -10.78
CA VAL A 124 -17.05 5.12 -10.29
C VAL A 124 -16.98 5.72 -8.89
N TYR A 125 -16.97 4.88 -7.89
CA TYR A 125 -16.98 5.30 -6.49
C TYR A 125 -15.60 5.78 -6.02
N HIS A 126 -15.53 6.45 -4.88
CA HIS A 126 -14.36 7.18 -4.37
C HIS A 126 -13.03 6.37 -4.37
N ARG A 127 -13.09 5.05 -4.14
CA ARG A 127 -11.90 4.17 -4.12
C ARG A 127 -11.67 3.40 -5.41
N ALA A 128 -12.36 3.79 -6.47
CA ALA A 128 -12.32 3.10 -7.73
C ALA A 128 -11.64 3.92 -8.80
N THR A 129 -11.03 3.22 -9.76
CA THR A 129 -10.43 3.81 -10.95
C THR A 129 -11.06 3.23 -12.20
N LEU A 130 -11.50 4.10 -13.09
CA LEU A 130 -11.90 3.76 -14.45
C LEU A 130 -10.84 4.31 -15.41
N CYS A 131 -10.23 3.43 -16.17
CA CYS A 131 -9.08 3.79 -17.01
C CYS A 131 -9.08 2.97 -18.32
N GLY A 132 -8.06 3.16 -19.14
CA GLY A 132 -7.89 2.42 -20.38
C GLY A 132 -7.74 3.31 -21.60
N ASP A 133 -7.68 2.69 -22.76
CA ASP A 133 -7.61 3.34 -24.07
C ASP A 133 -8.81 3.00 -24.98
N GLY A 134 -9.83 2.36 -24.41
CA GLY A 134 -11.05 1.99 -25.08
C GLY A 134 -12.13 3.08 -25.07
N ASN A 135 -13.38 2.66 -25.35
CA ASN A 135 -14.53 3.56 -25.44
C ASN A 135 -15.71 3.14 -24.57
N ILE A 136 -16.34 4.12 -23.94
CA ILE A 136 -17.55 4.00 -23.10
C ILE A 136 -18.68 4.82 -23.70
N ALA A 137 -19.77 4.16 -24.12
CA ALA A 137 -20.96 4.82 -24.67
C ALA A 137 -22.09 4.88 -23.63
N ALA A 138 -21.79 5.35 -22.43
CA ALA A 138 -22.74 5.43 -21.32
C ALA A 138 -22.57 6.73 -20.53
N ALA A 139 -23.68 7.21 -19.95
CA ALA A 139 -23.59 8.22 -18.91
C ALA A 139 -22.72 7.70 -17.76
N THR A 140 -21.82 8.55 -17.26
CA THR A 140 -20.84 8.16 -16.25
C THR A 140 -20.84 9.17 -15.11
N GLU A 141 -21.02 8.68 -13.88
CA GLU A 141 -20.94 9.45 -12.64
C GLU A 141 -19.65 9.08 -11.91
N VAL A 142 -18.82 10.06 -11.61
CA VAL A 142 -17.46 9.85 -11.10
C VAL A 142 -17.30 10.52 -9.76
N TYR A 143 -17.13 9.73 -8.72
CA TYR A 143 -16.69 10.13 -7.37
C TYR A 143 -15.22 9.74 -7.15
N GLY A 144 -14.70 8.78 -7.91
CA GLY A 144 -13.35 8.24 -7.86
C GLY A 144 -12.42 8.83 -8.91
N THR A 145 -11.64 7.97 -9.56
CA THR A 145 -10.59 8.39 -10.50
C THR A 145 -10.88 8.00 -11.94
N LEU A 146 -10.63 8.93 -12.87
CA LEU A 146 -10.53 8.67 -14.30
C LEU A 146 -9.09 8.89 -14.78
N THR A 147 -8.59 8.02 -15.65
CA THR A 147 -7.34 8.24 -16.36
C THR A 147 -7.34 7.52 -17.72
N GLY A 148 -6.58 8.02 -18.68
CA GLY A 148 -6.31 7.31 -19.92
C GLY A 148 -5.19 6.30 -19.72
N GLY A 149 -5.17 5.22 -20.53
CA GLY A 149 -4.19 4.16 -20.44
C GLY A 149 -4.39 3.23 -19.25
N ASP A 150 -3.37 2.45 -18.93
CA ASP A 150 -3.38 1.51 -17.81
C ASP A 150 -2.34 1.93 -16.76
N PRO A 151 -2.74 2.65 -15.71
CA PRO A 151 -1.84 3.12 -14.66
C PRO A 151 -1.32 1.98 -13.77
N PHE A 152 -1.89 0.77 -13.88
CA PHE A 152 -1.52 -0.40 -13.11
C PHE A 152 -0.52 -1.32 -13.83
N ALA A 153 -0.30 -1.10 -15.14
CA ALA A 153 0.71 -1.83 -15.90
C ALA A 153 2.12 -1.47 -15.44
N VAL A 154 3.04 -2.43 -15.52
CA VAL A 154 4.44 -2.27 -15.11
C VAL A 154 5.10 -1.06 -15.78
N ASP A 155 4.79 -0.80 -17.05
CA ASP A 155 5.34 0.30 -17.85
C ASP A 155 4.36 1.49 -17.99
N GLN A 156 3.34 1.59 -17.14
CA GLN A 156 2.28 2.61 -17.20
C GLN A 156 1.82 2.86 -18.64
N ALA A 157 1.04 1.94 -19.20
CA ALA A 157 0.56 2.07 -20.58
C ALA A 157 -0.28 3.35 -20.75
N LEU A 158 0.25 4.30 -21.51
CA LEU A 158 -0.39 5.59 -21.78
C LEU A 158 -1.46 5.42 -22.86
N GLY A 159 -2.52 6.22 -22.80
CA GLY A 159 -3.60 6.12 -23.77
C GLY A 159 -4.70 7.15 -23.56
N THR A 160 -5.74 7.07 -24.38
CA THR A 160 -6.89 7.96 -24.28
C THR A 160 -8.16 7.17 -23.98
N LEU A 161 -8.75 7.39 -22.80
CA LEU A 161 -10.07 6.87 -22.49
C LEU A 161 -11.14 7.74 -23.17
N THR A 162 -11.95 7.14 -24.02
CA THR A 162 -12.95 7.83 -24.82
C THR A 162 -14.36 7.59 -24.27
N PHE A 163 -15.18 8.63 -24.28
CA PHE A 163 -16.59 8.56 -23.97
C PHE A 163 -17.39 9.02 -25.20
N ALA A 164 -17.92 8.06 -25.95
CA ALA A 164 -18.65 8.35 -27.19
C ALA A 164 -19.71 7.30 -27.50
N ASP A 165 -20.89 7.73 -27.96
CA ASP A 165 -21.90 6.88 -28.58
C ASP A 165 -21.90 7.13 -30.10
N TYR A 166 -21.17 6.31 -30.81
CA TYR A 166 -21.08 6.39 -32.28
C TYR A 166 -22.37 6.01 -33.01
N THR A 167 -23.39 5.55 -32.29
CA THR A 167 -24.71 5.21 -32.87
C THR A 167 -25.70 6.37 -32.84
N LYS A 168 -25.37 7.47 -32.13
CA LYS A 168 -26.21 8.65 -31.95
C LYS A 168 -25.43 9.92 -32.22
N ALA A 169 -26.16 11.06 -32.38
CA ALA A 169 -25.52 12.36 -32.44
C ALA A 169 -24.69 12.62 -31.18
N ALA A 170 -23.57 13.31 -31.35
CA ALA A 170 -22.48 13.49 -30.38
C ALA A 170 -22.86 13.94 -28.93
N LEU A 171 -24.07 14.39 -28.72
CA LEU A 171 -24.58 14.90 -27.42
C LEU A 171 -25.10 13.83 -26.45
N ALA A 172 -25.01 12.55 -26.81
CA ALA A 172 -25.69 11.49 -26.07
C ALA A 172 -24.91 10.96 -24.85
N VAL A 173 -23.63 11.27 -24.70
CA VAL A 173 -22.81 10.82 -23.57
C VAL A 173 -22.57 11.98 -22.63
N LYS A 174 -22.87 11.77 -21.35
CA LYS A 174 -22.60 12.73 -20.28
C LYS A 174 -21.68 12.10 -19.26
N VAL A 175 -20.61 12.81 -18.90
CA VAL A 175 -19.75 12.48 -17.76
C VAL A 175 -19.97 13.55 -16.69
N THR A 176 -20.31 13.15 -15.48
CA THR A 176 -20.47 14.04 -14.34
C THR A 176 -19.34 13.78 -13.35
N LEU A 177 -18.57 14.80 -13.02
CA LEU A 177 -17.58 14.77 -11.95
C LEU A 177 -18.21 15.29 -10.66
N HIS A 178 -18.10 14.52 -9.62
CA HIS A 178 -18.56 14.89 -8.29
C HIS A 178 -17.44 15.54 -7.47
N PRO A 179 -17.74 16.18 -6.33
CA PRO A 179 -16.71 16.75 -5.46
C PRO A 179 -15.59 15.75 -5.17
N GLU A 180 -14.33 16.22 -5.26
CA GLU A 180 -13.12 15.41 -5.04
C GLU A 180 -12.87 14.26 -6.05
N ALA A 181 -13.68 14.11 -7.08
CA ALA A 181 -13.34 13.22 -8.20
C ALA A 181 -12.00 13.62 -8.82
N ASN A 182 -11.22 12.63 -9.26
CA ASN A 182 -9.88 12.86 -9.81
C ASN A 182 -9.84 12.54 -11.29
N ILE A 183 -9.24 13.43 -12.10
CA ILE A 183 -8.70 13.10 -13.41
C ILE A 183 -7.18 13.10 -13.29
N ILE A 184 -6.53 11.99 -13.65
CA ILE A 184 -5.07 11.90 -13.63
C ILE A 184 -4.58 11.76 -15.08
N ALA A 185 -3.69 12.67 -15.48
CA ALA A 185 -3.00 12.59 -16.76
C ALA A 185 -1.53 12.25 -16.53
N TYR A 186 -1.12 11.05 -16.95
CA TYR A 186 0.27 10.62 -16.93
C TYR A 186 0.96 11.09 -18.20
N ILE A 187 2.12 11.76 -18.08
CA ILE A 187 2.83 12.36 -19.20
C ILE A 187 4.26 11.80 -19.24
N LYS A 188 4.64 11.26 -20.39
CA LYS A 188 6.02 10.87 -20.73
C LYS A 188 6.70 11.94 -21.56
N ASP A 189 6.04 12.40 -22.61
CA ASP A 189 6.47 13.50 -23.48
C ASP A 189 5.25 14.15 -24.16
N ALA A 190 5.46 15.16 -25.01
CA ALA A 190 4.37 15.90 -25.69
C ALA A 190 3.54 15.04 -26.66
N LYS A 191 3.92 13.81 -26.93
CA LYS A 191 3.19 12.89 -27.83
C LYS A 191 2.68 11.63 -27.10
N ASN A 192 3.31 11.28 -26.02
CA ASN A 192 3.02 10.10 -25.23
C ASN A 192 2.51 10.53 -23.86
N PHE A 193 1.21 10.55 -23.68
CA PHE A 193 0.51 10.96 -22.46
C PHE A 193 -0.87 10.30 -22.34
N SER A 194 -1.41 10.31 -21.15
CA SER A 194 -2.78 9.89 -20.87
C SER A 194 -3.74 11.06 -21.03
N ALA A 195 -4.90 10.81 -21.65
CA ALA A 195 -5.94 11.81 -21.84
C ALA A 195 -7.36 11.25 -21.66
N ILE A 196 -8.31 12.13 -21.43
CA ILE A 196 -9.75 11.83 -21.42
C ILE A 196 -10.41 12.57 -22.58
N ASP A 197 -11.08 11.87 -23.47
CA ASP A 197 -11.81 12.45 -24.60
C ASP A 197 -13.30 12.15 -24.51
N ILE A 198 -14.08 13.13 -24.10
CA ILE A 198 -15.53 13.06 -23.98
C ILE A 198 -16.16 13.70 -25.24
N LYS A 199 -16.70 12.89 -26.14
CA LYS A 199 -17.38 13.39 -27.34
C LYS A 199 -18.74 14.06 -27.03
N GLY A 200 -19.24 13.88 -25.82
CA GLY A 200 -20.43 14.51 -25.27
C GLY A 200 -20.11 15.63 -24.27
N THR A 201 -20.91 15.72 -23.22
CA THR A 201 -20.84 16.79 -22.22
C THR A 201 -20.11 16.37 -20.97
N LEU A 202 -19.33 17.32 -20.41
CA LEU A 202 -18.77 17.23 -19.06
C LEU A 202 -19.51 18.20 -18.14
N ALA A 203 -20.04 17.68 -17.05
CA ALA A 203 -20.71 18.44 -16.01
C ALA A 203 -20.04 18.26 -14.65
N PHE A 204 -20.18 19.26 -13.79
CA PHE A 204 -19.75 19.20 -12.39
C PHE A 204 -20.99 19.12 -11.50
N SER A 205 -20.89 18.30 -10.47
CA SER A 205 -21.91 18.16 -9.42
C SER A 205 -21.40 18.75 -8.11
N THR A 206 -22.31 19.22 -7.28
CA THR A 206 -22.02 19.60 -5.89
C THR A 206 -22.43 18.51 -4.88
N ILE A 207 -22.86 17.34 -5.37
CA ILE A 207 -23.35 16.25 -4.53
C ILE A 207 -22.25 15.20 -4.36
N THR A 208 -21.91 14.88 -3.11
CA THR A 208 -20.94 13.83 -2.75
C THR A 208 -21.53 12.43 -2.91
N GLU A 209 -20.70 11.39 -2.75
CA GLU A 209 -21.12 9.98 -2.74
C GLU A 209 -22.19 9.68 -1.68
N ASP A 210 -22.14 10.36 -0.53
CA ASP A 210 -23.10 10.23 0.58
C ASP A 210 -24.34 11.12 0.42
N PHE A 211 -24.56 11.71 -0.76
CA PHE A 211 -25.67 12.61 -1.09
C PHE A 211 -25.67 13.93 -0.31
N GLU A 212 -24.55 14.35 0.20
CA GLU A 212 -24.35 15.66 0.82
C GLU A 212 -23.91 16.71 -0.21
N THR A 213 -24.14 17.99 0.09
CA THR A 213 -23.68 19.09 -0.76
C THR A 213 -22.27 19.49 -0.34
N SER A 214 -21.35 19.62 -1.31
CA SER A 214 -19.99 20.08 -1.09
C SER A 214 -19.61 21.14 -2.12
N ASP A 215 -18.77 22.08 -1.70
CA ASP A 215 -18.19 23.15 -2.54
C ASP A 215 -16.80 22.76 -3.07
N LYS A 216 -16.29 21.58 -2.72
CA LYS A 216 -15.01 21.09 -3.23
C LYS A 216 -15.06 20.82 -4.73
N GLN A 217 -13.99 21.21 -5.41
CA GLN A 217 -13.87 21.03 -6.86
C GLN A 217 -13.30 19.64 -7.19
N PRO A 218 -13.65 19.07 -8.37
CA PRO A 218 -12.92 17.95 -8.92
C PRO A 218 -11.45 18.29 -9.16
N ARG A 219 -10.56 17.31 -9.01
CA ARG A 219 -9.12 17.48 -9.22
C ARG A 219 -8.70 17.09 -10.63
N LEU A 220 -7.78 17.87 -11.20
CA LEU A 220 -7.05 17.52 -12.41
C LEU A 220 -5.57 17.44 -12.06
N LYS A 221 -5.04 16.22 -11.97
CA LYS A 221 -3.64 15.96 -11.60
C LYS A 221 -2.81 15.64 -12.84
N ILE A 222 -1.69 16.34 -13.00
CA ILE A 222 -0.64 15.98 -13.94
C ILE A 222 0.39 15.14 -13.19
N ALA A 223 0.65 13.93 -13.67
CA ALA A 223 1.68 13.05 -13.14
C ALA A 223 2.72 12.75 -14.23
N LEU A 224 3.99 12.70 -13.88
CA LEU A 224 5.03 12.34 -14.82
C LEU A 224 5.28 10.82 -14.80
N ALA A 225 5.51 10.23 -15.98
CA ALA A 225 6.04 8.89 -16.07
C ALA A 225 7.51 8.89 -15.58
N GLU A 226 8.02 7.73 -15.18
CA GLU A 226 9.35 7.58 -14.57
C GLU A 226 10.50 8.09 -15.49
N ASP A 227 10.30 8.00 -16.81
CA ASP A 227 11.23 8.43 -17.85
C ASP A 227 10.71 9.63 -18.65
N ALA A 228 9.99 10.54 -18.00
CA ALA A 228 9.38 11.70 -18.67
C ALA A 228 10.44 12.70 -19.15
N GLU A 229 10.37 13.06 -20.44
CA GLU A 229 11.18 14.09 -21.08
C GLU A 229 10.30 15.18 -21.69
N LEU A 230 10.26 16.34 -21.06
CA LEU A 230 9.47 17.48 -21.51
C LEU A 230 10.37 18.70 -21.79
N HIS A 231 9.94 19.49 -22.75
CA HIS A 231 10.64 20.70 -23.17
C HIS A 231 9.77 21.95 -22.96
N VAL A 232 10.39 23.08 -22.72
CA VAL A 232 9.69 24.36 -22.67
C VAL A 232 8.98 24.61 -23.99
N GLY A 233 7.67 24.85 -23.89
CA GLY A 233 6.80 25.03 -25.05
C GLY A 233 5.95 23.81 -25.40
N ASP A 234 6.22 22.62 -24.83
CA ASP A 234 5.38 21.44 -25.01
C ASP A 234 3.95 21.71 -24.54
N GLU A 235 2.98 21.35 -25.38
CA GLU A 235 1.54 21.47 -25.09
C GLU A 235 0.88 20.10 -25.15
N ILE A 236 0.12 19.77 -24.10
CA ILE A 236 -0.49 18.46 -23.90
C ILE A 236 -1.97 18.64 -23.62
N VAL A 237 -2.83 17.99 -24.42
CA VAL A 237 -4.29 18.00 -24.23
C VAL A 237 -4.67 16.94 -23.21
N LEU A 238 -5.06 17.34 -22.01
CA LEU A 238 -5.37 16.45 -20.90
C LEU A 238 -6.80 15.91 -20.93
N LEU A 239 -7.73 16.80 -21.34
CA LEU A 239 -9.16 16.55 -21.34
C LEU A 239 -9.81 17.31 -22.50
N SER A 240 -10.79 16.70 -23.17
CA SER A 240 -11.64 17.39 -24.12
C SER A 240 -13.11 17.00 -23.96
N ALA A 241 -14.03 17.98 -24.01
CA ALA A 241 -15.47 17.77 -23.87
C ALA A 241 -16.29 18.99 -24.35
N MET A 242 -17.63 18.85 -24.34
CA MET A 242 -18.55 19.99 -24.38
C MET A 242 -18.90 20.39 -22.94
N LYS A 243 -19.11 21.70 -22.69
CA LYS A 243 -19.54 22.18 -21.37
C LYS A 243 -21.04 22.00 -21.17
N GLU A 244 -21.46 21.73 -19.94
CA GLU A 244 -22.85 21.70 -19.54
C GLU A 244 -23.04 22.50 -18.25
N GLY A 245 -23.76 23.60 -18.35
CA GLY A 245 -24.19 24.38 -17.19
C GLY A 245 -23.11 25.24 -16.53
N VAL A 246 -21.92 25.35 -17.13
CA VAL A 246 -20.79 26.14 -16.62
C VAL A 246 -20.13 26.97 -17.72
N ASP A 247 -19.64 28.15 -17.38
CA ASP A 247 -18.90 29.00 -18.31
C ASP A 247 -17.45 28.53 -18.48
N SER A 248 -16.87 27.99 -17.42
CA SER A 248 -15.53 27.36 -17.38
C SER A 248 -15.51 26.15 -16.47
N TRP A 249 -14.55 25.25 -16.66
CA TRP A 249 -14.32 24.13 -15.76
C TRP A 249 -13.38 24.56 -14.63
N ASP A 250 -13.90 24.62 -13.43
CA ASP A 250 -13.16 24.97 -12.22
C ASP A 250 -12.60 23.71 -11.56
N PHE A 251 -11.38 23.34 -11.96
CA PHE A 251 -10.64 22.21 -11.37
C PHE A 251 -9.66 22.68 -10.31
N ASP A 252 -9.51 21.89 -9.24
CA ASP A 252 -8.33 21.92 -8.38
C ASP A 252 -7.16 21.28 -9.16
N ILE A 253 -6.31 22.14 -9.79
CA ILE A 253 -5.25 21.65 -10.68
C ILE A 253 -3.98 21.37 -9.88
N ARG A 254 -3.47 20.15 -10.00
CA ARG A 254 -2.24 19.67 -9.36
C ARG A 254 -1.23 19.28 -10.42
N TYR A 255 0.00 19.75 -10.31
CA TYR A 255 1.07 19.46 -11.25
C TYR A 255 2.42 19.30 -10.56
N PRO A 256 3.34 18.49 -11.14
CA PRO A 256 4.67 18.23 -10.57
C PRO A 256 5.52 19.51 -10.61
N LYS A 257 6.28 19.73 -9.57
CA LYS A 257 7.13 20.92 -9.38
C LYS A 257 8.42 20.91 -10.22
N SER A 258 8.75 19.79 -10.86
CA SER A 258 9.90 19.66 -11.77
C SER A 258 9.81 20.54 -13.02
N TYR A 259 8.59 21.01 -13.33
CA TYR A 259 8.32 21.95 -14.41
C TYR A 259 7.38 23.05 -13.93
N THR A 260 7.45 24.22 -14.57
CA THR A 260 6.41 25.26 -14.42
C THR A 260 5.40 25.08 -15.54
N TRP A 261 4.13 25.11 -15.16
CA TRP A 261 3.01 24.84 -16.06
C TRP A 261 2.11 26.05 -16.22
N ALA A 262 1.59 26.25 -17.43
CA ALA A 262 0.39 27.03 -17.68
C ALA A 262 -0.71 26.03 -18.11
N VAL A 263 -1.85 26.09 -17.46
CA VAL A 263 -2.99 25.23 -17.81
C VAL A 263 -4.12 26.14 -18.26
N ASP A 264 -4.52 25.97 -19.51
CA ASP A 264 -5.50 26.83 -20.18
C ASP A 264 -6.68 26.00 -20.69
N GLU A 265 -7.86 26.59 -20.64
CA GLU A 265 -9.04 26.08 -21.32
C GLU A 265 -9.14 26.74 -22.70
N ARG A 266 -9.28 25.92 -23.75
CA ARG A 266 -9.36 26.43 -25.15
C ARG A 266 -10.55 25.81 -25.89
N GLU A 267 -11.25 26.62 -26.66
CA GLU A 267 -12.25 26.15 -27.63
C GLU A 267 -11.53 25.51 -28.83
N VAL A 268 -11.96 24.31 -29.21
CA VAL A 268 -11.38 23.53 -30.33
C VAL A 268 -12.34 23.38 -31.51
N GLY A 269 -13.45 24.10 -31.51
CA GLY A 269 -14.50 24.07 -32.53
C GLY A 269 -15.69 23.18 -32.15
N ASP A 270 -16.80 23.37 -32.86
CA ASP A 270 -18.07 22.64 -32.69
C ASP A 270 -18.63 22.68 -31.24
N GLY A 271 -18.35 23.73 -30.49
CA GLY A 271 -18.75 23.89 -29.09
C GLY A 271 -17.99 23.01 -28.10
N ARG A 272 -16.87 22.42 -28.54
CA ARG A 272 -15.97 21.63 -27.68
C ARG A 272 -14.85 22.50 -27.15
N PHE A 273 -14.45 22.18 -25.95
CA PHE A 273 -13.34 22.79 -25.22
C PHE A 273 -12.32 21.71 -24.83
N CYS A 274 -11.09 22.11 -24.64
CA CYS A 274 -10.06 21.25 -24.09
C CYS A 274 -9.27 21.97 -23.00
N ILE A 275 -8.79 21.18 -22.03
CA ILE A 275 -7.78 21.60 -21.06
C ILE A 275 -6.42 21.26 -21.64
N VAL A 276 -5.57 22.26 -21.80
CA VAL A 276 -4.20 22.14 -22.33
C VAL A 276 -3.21 22.54 -21.25
N ALA A 277 -2.29 21.62 -20.93
CA ALA A 277 -1.14 21.94 -20.11
C ALA A 277 0.06 22.29 -20.99
N LYS A 278 0.72 23.39 -20.69
CA LYS A 278 1.91 23.87 -21.40
C LYS A 278 3.08 24.00 -20.43
N VAL A 279 4.22 23.44 -20.78
CA VAL A 279 5.48 23.62 -20.06
C VAL A 279 6.01 25.03 -20.34
N THR A 280 6.13 25.86 -19.32
CA THR A 280 6.56 27.26 -19.44
C THR A 280 8.01 27.48 -19.05
N SER A 281 8.54 26.71 -18.12
CA SER A 281 9.96 26.65 -17.80
C SER A 281 10.33 25.30 -17.18
N LEU A 282 11.62 24.96 -17.22
CA LEU A 282 12.17 23.92 -16.38
C LEU A 282 12.30 24.50 -14.97
N ALA A 283 11.85 23.78 -13.95
CA ALA A 283 12.14 24.19 -12.58
C ALA A 283 13.64 24.19 -12.37
N TYR A 284 14.18 25.25 -11.79
CA TYR A 284 15.59 25.31 -11.46
C TYR A 284 15.93 24.14 -10.52
N SER A 285 16.97 23.36 -10.84
CA SER A 285 17.42 22.17 -10.12
C SER A 285 17.97 22.50 -8.72
N GLY A 286 17.09 22.92 -7.82
CA GLY A 286 17.44 23.30 -6.47
C GLY A 286 16.34 23.05 -5.44
N GLN A 287 15.15 22.69 -5.90
CA GLN A 287 14.07 22.25 -5.01
C GLN A 287 13.58 20.92 -5.56
N GLY A 288 13.97 19.85 -4.88
CA GLY A 288 13.43 18.51 -5.15
C GLY A 288 11.90 18.53 -5.13
N ASP A 289 11.33 17.63 -5.91
CA ASP A 289 9.89 17.40 -5.93
C ASP A 289 9.39 17.30 -4.48
N GLN A 290 8.78 18.38 -3.99
CA GLN A 290 7.80 18.18 -2.96
C GLN A 290 6.64 17.52 -3.71
N GLU A 291 6.54 16.20 -3.55
CA GLU A 291 5.25 15.56 -3.78
C GLU A 291 4.21 16.40 -3.06
N ASP A 292 3.07 16.61 -3.70
CA ASP A 292 1.96 17.34 -3.11
C ASP A 292 1.88 16.98 -1.63
N ASP A 293 2.18 17.96 -0.77
CA ASP A 293 1.56 17.96 0.53
C ASP A 293 0.07 18.01 0.21
N ASP A 294 -0.54 16.83 0.09
CA ASP A 294 -1.97 16.74 0.35
C ASP A 294 -2.15 17.55 1.61
N GLU A 295 -2.97 18.58 1.57
CA GLU A 295 -3.35 19.30 2.79
C GLU A 295 -3.57 18.24 3.84
N PRO A 296 -3.05 18.42 5.06
CA PRO A 296 -3.28 17.43 6.08
C PRO A 296 -4.79 17.16 6.02
N ASP A 297 -5.12 15.90 5.73
CA ASP A 297 -6.48 15.40 5.96
C ASP A 297 -6.88 16.02 7.28
N ASP A 298 -7.99 16.72 7.33
CA ASP A 298 -8.47 17.49 8.49
C ASP A 298 -8.74 16.61 9.72
N GLY A 299 -7.98 15.52 9.87
CA GLY A 299 -8.03 14.53 10.93
C GLY A 299 -9.23 13.60 10.83
N LYS A 300 -9.91 13.61 9.69
CA LYS A 300 -11.00 12.68 9.37
C LYS A 300 -10.60 11.73 8.25
N THR A 301 -9.49 11.01 8.41
CA THR A 301 -9.33 9.77 7.65
C THR A 301 -10.44 8.85 8.14
N VAL A 302 -11.56 8.83 7.43
CA VAL A 302 -12.63 7.87 7.67
C VAL A 302 -12.05 6.52 7.27
N TYR A 303 -11.66 5.72 8.26
CA TYR A 303 -11.33 4.31 8.07
C TYR A 303 -12.67 3.56 7.98
N PRO A 304 -13.17 3.23 6.77
CA PRO A 304 -14.42 2.48 6.65
C PRO A 304 -14.17 1.05 7.14
N ASP A 305 -15.17 0.49 7.82
CA ASP A 305 -15.20 -0.86 8.38
C ASP A 305 -14.40 -1.06 9.68
N ASP A 306 -14.41 -0.10 10.58
CA ASP A 306 -14.04 -0.32 11.99
C ASP A 306 -15.17 -1.03 12.75
N ASP A 307 -15.57 -2.22 12.26
CA ASP A 307 -16.51 -3.13 12.98
C ASP A 307 -15.80 -3.82 14.15
N TRP A 308 -15.13 -3.04 15.01
CA TRP A 308 -14.57 -3.54 16.24
C TRP A 308 -15.37 -3.00 17.44
N SER A 309 -15.57 -3.83 18.45
CA SER A 309 -16.12 -3.44 19.72
C SER A 309 -15.39 -4.14 20.86
N GLU A 310 -15.41 -3.57 22.04
CA GLU A 310 -14.82 -4.18 23.25
C GLU A 310 -15.58 -5.43 23.71
N ASP A 311 -16.79 -5.68 23.18
CA ASP A 311 -17.62 -6.84 23.46
C ASP A 311 -17.31 -8.03 22.53
N MET A 312 -16.27 -7.95 21.69
CA MET A 312 -15.89 -9.05 20.78
C MET A 312 -15.40 -10.27 21.55
N ASP A 313 -15.76 -11.45 21.05
CA ASP A 313 -15.20 -12.71 21.55
C ASP A 313 -13.68 -12.78 21.34
N MET A 314 -12.94 -12.74 22.44
CA MET A 314 -11.48 -12.71 22.51
C MET A 314 -10.88 -14.07 22.86
N THR A 315 -11.67 -15.16 22.83
CA THR A 315 -11.18 -16.50 23.19
C THR A 315 -10.16 -17.04 22.20
N THR A 316 -10.16 -16.51 20.95
CA THR A 316 -9.19 -16.89 19.91
C THR A 316 -8.07 -15.84 19.85
N PRO A 317 -6.80 -16.23 20.12
CA PRO A 317 -5.69 -15.27 20.16
C PRO A 317 -5.23 -14.80 18.77
N LEU A 318 -4.55 -13.64 18.73
CA LEU A 318 -4.00 -13.03 17.50
C LEU A 318 -3.15 -14.02 16.68
N ARG A 319 -2.29 -14.79 17.36
CA ARG A 319 -1.39 -15.77 16.74
C ARG A 319 -2.11 -16.84 15.92
N PHE A 320 -3.32 -17.21 16.34
CA PHE A 320 -4.13 -18.20 15.63
C PHE A 320 -4.54 -17.69 14.26
N TYR A 321 -5.07 -16.47 14.21
CA TYR A 321 -5.47 -15.87 12.95
C TYR A 321 -4.27 -15.60 12.04
N ALA A 322 -3.19 -15.03 12.58
CA ALA A 322 -1.97 -14.78 11.83
C ALA A 322 -1.39 -16.09 11.24
N GLY A 323 -1.34 -17.17 12.02
CA GLY A 323 -0.90 -18.48 11.55
C GLY A 323 -1.77 -19.06 10.44
N LYS A 324 -3.11 -18.86 10.49
CA LYS A 324 -4.03 -19.28 9.41
C LYS A 324 -3.79 -18.49 8.11
N LEU A 325 -3.30 -17.28 8.21
CA LEU A 325 -2.97 -16.39 7.09
C LEU A 325 -1.53 -16.60 6.57
N GLY A 326 -0.75 -17.52 7.19
CA GLY A 326 0.67 -17.70 6.85
C GLY A 326 1.55 -16.50 7.20
N LYS A 327 1.12 -15.66 8.16
CA LYS A 327 1.80 -14.44 8.58
C LYS A 327 2.25 -14.52 10.05
N ASN A 328 3.17 -13.62 10.43
CA ASN A 328 3.63 -13.49 11.80
C ASN A 328 3.10 -12.21 12.43
N ILE A 329 2.51 -12.35 13.63
CA ILE A 329 2.31 -11.24 14.55
C ILE A 329 3.25 -11.45 15.74
N GLY A 330 4.09 -10.44 16.01
CA GLY A 330 5.19 -10.58 16.95
C GLY A 330 5.19 -9.53 18.05
N VAL A 331 6.06 -9.75 19.04
CA VAL A 331 6.22 -8.86 20.18
C VAL A 331 7.68 -8.80 20.63
N ALA A 332 8.13 -7.61 21.05
CA ALA A 332 9.40 -7.45 21.75
C ALA A 332 9.24 -7.82 23.24
N ALA A 333 10.17 -8.62 23.77
CA ALA A 333 10.18 -9.02 25.16
C ALA A 333 11.58 -8.84 25.78
N ALA A 334 11.61 -8.52 27.07
CA ALA A 334 12.85 -8.26 27.81
C ALA A 334 13.02 -9.27 28.96
N SER A 335 13.99 -10.16 28.84
CA SER A 335 14.24 -11.23 29.81
C SER A 335 14.58 -10.72 31.21
N TYR A 336 15.17 -9.54 31.30
CA TYR A 336 15.55 -8.91 32.58
C TYR A 336 14.39 -8.27 33.33
N ARG A 337 13.24 -8.09 32.68
CA ARG A 337 12.02 -7.51 33.30
C ARG A 337 11.06 -8.57 33.82
N TYR A 338 11.13 -9.79 33.27
CA TYR A 338 10.11 -10.80 33.48
C TYR A 338 10.69 -12.12 34.01
N ASP A 339 9.98 -12.76 34.90
CA ASP A 339 10.22 -14.15 35.24
C ASP A 339 9.60 -15.05 34.17
N PHE A 340 10.40 -15.49 33.21
CA PHE A 340 9.96 -16.35 32.12
C PHE A 340 9.48 -17.74 32.56
N SER A 341 9.67 -18.12 33.82
CA SER A 341 9.08 -19.35 34.38
C SER A 341 7.57 -19.24 34.59
N GLN A 342 7.05 -18.03 34.69
CA GLN A 342 5.62 -17.75 34.83
C GLN A 342 4.87 -18.05 33.53
N THR A 343 3.56 -18.28 33.64
CA THR A 343 2.63 -18.51 32.52
C THR A 343 1.48 -17.53 32.49
N ASN A 344 1.52 -16.54 33.36
CA ASN A 344 0.50 -15.50 33.52
C ASN A 344 1.13 -14.11 33.39
N GLY A 345 0.33 -13.10 33.58
CA GLY A 345 0.76 -11.71 33.42
C GLY A 345 1.23 -11.41 31.99
N GLU A 346 2.24 -10.56 31.88
CA GLU A 346 2.77 -10.15 30.56
C GLU A 346 3.37 -11.33 29.77
N ILE A 347 4.03 -12.27 30.44
CA ILE A 347 4.61 -13.46 29.78
C ILE A 347 3.51 -14.38 29.27
N GLY A 348 2.40 -14.52 29.98
CA GLY A 348 1.22 -15.22 29.46
C GLY A 348 0.73 -14.60 28.16
N LEU A 349 0.61 -13.26 28.11
CA LEU A 349 0.20 -12.54 26.91
C LEU A 349 1.18 -12.74 25.74
N VAL A 350 2.50 -12.75 25.98
CA VAL A 350 3.50 -13.04 24.94
C VAL A 350 3.25 -14.38 24.29
N GLY A 351 3.09 -15.42 25.08
CA GLY A 351 2.91 -16.79 24.58
C GLY A 351 1.54 -17.02 23.95
N GLU A 352 0.49 -16.45 24.54
CA GLU A 352 -0.88 -16.67 24.08
C GLU A 352 -1.20 -15.90 22.80
N GLN A 353 -0.75 -14.64 22.71
CA GLN A 353 -1.20 -13.74 21.66
C GLN A 353 -0.30 -13.71 20.41
N PHE A 354 0.98 -14.04 20.54
CA PHE A 354 1.95 -13.83 19.46
C PHE A 354 2.60 -15.12 18.98
N ASN A 355 2.85 -15.24 17.67
CA ASN A 355 3.57 -16.36 17.06
C ASN A 355 5.01 -16.01 16.66
N MET A 356 5.49 -14.81 17.00
CA MET A 356 6.86 -14.36 16.80
C MET A 356 7.34 -13.54 18.00
N ILE A 357 8.63 -13.65 18.33
CA ILE A 357 9.24 -12.94 19.43
C ILE A 357 10.58 -12.34 19.01
N VAL A 358 10.92 -11.17 19.54
CA VAL A 358 12.21 -10.52 19.41
C VAL A 358 12.69 -10.10 20.80
N GLY A 359 13.98 -10.25 21.10
CA GLY A 359 14.56 -9.73 22.32
C GLY A 359 14.71 -8.22 22.23
N GLU A 360 14.21 -7.47 23.23
CA GLU A 360 14.31 -5.99 23.24
C GLU A 360 15.76 -5.53 23.29
N ASN A 361 16.61 -6.19 24.10
CA ASN A 361 18.04 -5.85 24.27
C ASN A 361 18.99 -7.05 24.27
N GLU A 362 18.47 -8.25 24.41
CA GLU A 362 19.19 -9.48 24.74
C GLU A 362 20.20 -9.92 23.70
N MET A 363 20.01 -9.53 22.44
CA MET A 363 20.85 -9.93 21.31
C MET A 363 21.69 -8.79 20.74
N LYS A 364 21.70 -7.63 21.39
CA LYS A 364 22.53 -6.49 21.01
C LYS A 364 23.99 -6.75 21.40
N PHE A 365 24.91 -6.03 20.76
CA PHE A 365 26.34 -6.35 20.86
C PHE A 365 26.86 -6.30 22.29
N ASP A 366 26.54 -5.24 23.06
CA ASP A 366 26.97 -5.11 24.44
C ASP A 366 26.43 -6.17 25.40
N ALA A 367 25.23 -6.69 25.09
CA ALA A 367 24.62 -7.75 25.87
C ALA A 367 25.24 -9.13 25.58
N THR A 368 25.59 -9.39 24.30
CA THR A 368 26.11 -10.69 23.87
C THR A 368 27.63 -10.83 23.95
N GLU A 369 28.38 -9.74 23.89
CA GLU A 369 29.84 -9.72 24.02
C GLU A 369 30.30 -8.53 24.90
N PRO A 370 29.96 -8.51 26.20
CA PRO A 370 30.25 -7.38 27.11
C PRO A 370 31.74 -7.09 27.27
N ASN A 371 32.58 -8.12 27.15
CA ASN A 371 34.05 -7.99 27.12
C ASN A 371 34.58 -8.69 25.86
N GLN A 372 35.72 -8.25 25.37
CA GLN A 372 36.33 -8.77 24.14
C GLN A 372 36.56 -10.29 24.23
N GLY A 373 35.88 -11.05 23.36
CA GLY A 373 35.96 -12.51 23.28
C GLY A 373 35.21 -13.26 24.39
N GLU A 374 34.53 -12.55 25.29
CA GLU A 374 33.72 -13.15 26.36
C GLU A 374 32.23 -13.00 26.02
N PHE A 375 31.64 -14.10 25.54
CA PHE A 375 30.26 -14.09 25.13
C PHE A 375 29.28 -14.43 26.26
N ASN A 376 28.21 -13.66 26.39
CA ASN A 376 27.13 -13.85 27.33
C ASN A 376 25.82 -14.08 26.57
N TYR A 377 25.33 -15.28 26.59
CA TYR A 377 24.10 -15.68 25.88
C TYR A 377 22.88 -15.83 26.80
N GLY A 378 23.00 -15.56 28.10
CA GLY A 378 21.93 -15.83 29.06
C GLY A 378 20.60 -15.17 28.72
N GLY A 379 20.62 -13.92 28.31
CA GLY A 379 19.41 -13.21 27.86
C GLY A 379 18.83 -13.78 26.57
N SER A 380 19.68 -14.00 25.57
CA SER A 380 19.25 -14.58 24.29
C SER A 380 18.71 -16.01 24.45
N ASP A 381 19.37 -16.82 25.27
CA ASP A 381 18.91 -18.20 25.57
C ASP A 381 17.56 -18.20 26.31
N ALA A 382 17.28 -17.20 27.14
CA ALA A 382 15.98 -17.02 27.79
C ALA A 382 14.87 -16.69 26.79
N ILE A 383 15.14 -15.84 25.78
CA ILE A 383 14.20 -15.55 24.68
C ILE A 383 13.90 -16.85 23.90
N LEU A 384 14.92 -17.62 23.55
CA LEU A 384 14.74 -18.89 22.84
C LEU A 384 13.96 -19.91 23.69
N TRP A 385 14.24 -20.00 24.97
CA TRP A 385 13.50 -20.87 25.87
C TRP A 385 12.01 -20.54 25.92
N LEU A 386 11.66 -19.21 25.93
CA LEU A 386 10.29 -18.75 25.88
C LEU A 386 9.65 -19.07 24.53
N SER A 387 10.38 -18.85 23.43
CA SER A 387 9.90 -19.17 22.08
C SER A 387 9.63 -20.67 21.89
N ASP A 388 10.51 -21.52 22.37
CA ASP A 388 10.33 -22.98 22.30
C ASP A 388 9.08 -23.43 23.08
N ARG A 389 8.82 -22.81 24.24
CA ARG A 389 7.64 -23.10 25.07
C ARG A 389 6.32 -22.81 24.38
N TYR A 390 6.29 -21.77 23.57
CA TYR A 390 5.07 -21.27 22.90
C TYR A 390 5.09 -21.45 21.37
N GLU A 391 6.07 -22.20 20.85
CA GLU A 391 6.22 -22.45 19.41
C GLU A 391 6.22 -21.14 18.59
N GLN A 392 7.11 -20.21 18.95
CA GLN A 392 7.23 -18.91 18.30
C GLN A 392 8.45 -18.85 17.39
N VAL A 393 8.35 -18.10 16.30
CA VAL A 393 9.50 -17.72 15.48
C VAL A 393 10.32 -16.68 16.24
N VAL A 394 11.65 -16.82 16.23
CA VAL A 394 12.54 -15.83 16.85
C VAL A 394 13.20 -14.96 15.79
N ARG A 395 13.12 -13.64 16.01
CA ARG A 395 13.86 -12.63 15.24
C ARG A 395 15.08 -12.18 16.06
N GLY A 396 16.25 -12.25 15.46
CA GLY A 396 17.49 -11.75 16.07
C GLY A 396 17.67 -10.24 15.84
N HIS A 397 17.85 -9.48 16.90
CA HIS A 397 17.98 -8.03 16.84
C HIS A 397 19.05 -7.56 17.84
N THR A 398 20.15 -6.98 17.44
CA THR A 398 20.70 -6.71 16.11
C THR A 398 22.21 -6.92 16.13
N LEU A 399 22.82 -7.29 14.99
CA LEU A 399 24.25 -7.64 14.95
C LEU A 399 25.16 -6.39 14.90
N ALA A 400 24.78 -5.35 14.17
CA ALA A 400 25.53 -4.11 14.06
C ALA A 400 24.62 -2.88 14.22
N TRP A 401 24.91 -2.07 15.21
CA TRP A 401 24.18 -0.84 15.51
C TRP A 401 25.15 0.25 15.97
N HIS A 402 24.72 1.51 15.96
CA HIS A 402 25.51 2.64 16.46
C HIS A 402 25.37 2.85 17.97
N GLN A 403 24.36 2.24 18.60
CA GLN A 403 24.15 2.22 20.06
C GLN A 403 24.41 0.83 20.61
N GLN A 404 24.46 0.72 21.94
CA GLN A 404 24.71 -0.53 22.65
C GLN A 404 25.90 -1.32 22.06
N VAL A 405 26.92 -0.56 21.66
CA VAL A 405 28.26 -1.09 21.34
C VAL A 405 29.01 -1.25 22.66
N PRO A 406 29.64 -2.40 22.94
CA PRO A 406 30.32 -2.61 24.21
C PRO A 406 31.47 -1.58 24.39
N SER A 407 31.67 -1.13 25.62
CA SER A 407 32.63 -0.03 25.93
C SER A 407 34.08 -0.33 25.55
N TRP A 408 34.43 -1.62 25.45
CA TRP A 408 35.74 -2.04 24.97
C TRP A 408 35.96 -1.81 23.48
N VAL A 409 34.87 -1.71 22.68
CA VAL A 409 34.91 -1.30 21.26
C VAL A 409 34.82 0.23 21.16
N SER A 410 33.79 0.81 21.77
CA SER A 410 33.52 2.25 21.72
C SER A 410 32.76 2.72 22.97
N SER A 411 33.20 3.80 23.60
CA SER A 411 32.53 4.31 24.80
C SER A 411 31.17 4.99 24.53
N ASP A 412 30.89 5.39 23.28
CA ASP A 412 29.69 6.11 22.88
C ASP A 412 29.16 5.69 21.48
N GLY A 413 29.63 4.54 20.99
CA GLY A 413 29.27 4.03 19.67
C GLY A 413 29.86 4.80 18.47
N LYS A 414 30.61 5.89 18.74
CA LYS A 414 31.19 6.78 17.72
C LYS A 414 32.70 6.88 17.80
N LYS A 415 33.23 6.96 19.01
CA LYS A 415 34.65 7.17 19.24
C LYS A 415 35.46 5.89 19.21
N ASN A 416 36.59 5.93 18.51
CA ASN A 416 37.59 4.88 18.52
C ASN A 416 38.64 5.12 19.62
N ASN A 417 38.24 4.97 20.88
CA ASN A 417 39.09 5.28 22.04
C ASN A 417 40.31 4.37 22.12
N ASN A 418 40.23 3.16 21.58
CA ASN A 418 41.32 2.17 21.60
C ASN A 418 42.22 2.26 20.36
N ASN A 419 41.98 3.23 19.49
CA ASN A 419 42.73 3.44 18.24
C ASN A 419 42.79 2.18 17.35
N PHE A 420 41.72 1.41 17.29
CA PHE A 420 41.62 0.27 16.40
C PHE A 420 41.79 0.70 14.96
N SER A 421 42.61 0.00 14.20
CA SER A 421 42.70 0.14 12.77
C SER A 421 41.38 -0.37 12.11
N LYS A 422 41.11 0.06 10.88
CA LYS A 422 40.00 -0.46 10.07
C LYS A 422 39.96 -2.00 10.08
N ARG A 423 41.10 -2.65 9.90
CA ARG A 423 41.21 -4.09 9.89
C ARG A 423 40.79 -4.71 11.22
N GLN A 424 41.23 -4.15 12.34
CA GLN A 424 40.85 -4.63 13.66
C GLN A 424 39.35 -4.48 13.92
N LEU A 425 38.71 -3.37 13.49
CA LEU A 425 37.27 -3.19 13.61
C LEU A 425 36.47 -4.17 12.75
N LEU A 426 36.98 -4.46 11.53
CA LEU A 426 36.36 -5.51 10.68
C LEU A 426 36.50 -6.89 11.35
N ASP A 427 37.68 -7.23 11.90
CA ASP A 427 37.89 -8.52 12.58
C ASP A 427 37.05 -8.63 13.87
N ILE A 428 36.82 -7.56 14.62
CA ILE A 428 35.91 -7.49 15.78
C ILE A 428 34.48 -7.77 15.36
N LEU A 429 33.98 -7.03 14.39
CA LEU A 429 32.58 -7.18 13.91
C LEU A 429 32.36 -8.58 13.31
N LYS A 430 33.33 -9.09 12.56
CA LYS A 430 33.30 -10.46 12.01
C LYS A 430 33.21 -11.51 13.11
N ASN A 431 34.10 -11.43 14.12
CA ASN A 431 34.12 -12.36 15.23
C ASN A 431 32.78 -12.36 15.97
N HIS A 432 32.23 -11.19 16.25
CA HIS A 432 30.93 -11.04 16.88
C HIS A 432 29.83 -11.74 16.06
N ILE A 433 29.68 -11.42 14.78
CA ILE A 433 28.65 -11.98 13.90
C ILE A 433 28.75 -13.51 13.82
N PHE A 434 29.97 -14.07 13.60
CA PHE A 434 30.14 -15.51 13.50
C PHE A 434 29.80 -16.24 14.79
N ASN A 435 30.12 -15.68 15.95
CA ASN A 435 29.81 -16.29 17.22
C ASN A 435 28.30 -16.21 17.53
N VAL A 436 27.67 -15.05 17.34
CA VAL A 436 26.25 -14.87 17.68
C VAL A 436 25.35 -15.62 16.69
N VAL A 437 25.50 -15.39 15.39
CA VAL A 437 24.68 -16.08 14.38
C VAL A 437 24.95 -17.58 14.37
N GLY A 438 26.22 -17.98 14.42
CA GLY A 438 26.62 -19.38 14.41
C GLY A 438 26.10 -20.17 15.61
N ARG A 439 26.06 -19.56 16.82
CA ARG A 439 25.44 -20.20 17.99
C ARG A 439 23.98 -20.54 17.79
N TYR A 440 23.24 -19.63 17.14
CA TYR A 440 21.79 -19.75 16.96
C TYR A 440 21.37 -20.26 15.59
N LYS A 441 22.32 -20.81 14.83
CA LYS A 441 22.06 -21.38 13.51
C LYS A 441 20.91 -22.39 13.54
N GLY A 442 19.92 -22.16 12.65
CA GLY A 442 18.72 -22.99 12.53
C GLY A 442 17.69 -22.80 13.66
N LYS A 443 17.98 -21.94 14.66
CA LYS A 443 17.04 -21.59 15.74
C LYS A 443 16.47 -20.18 15.56
N ILE A 444 17.31 -19.21 15.23
CA ILE A 444 16.91 -17.86 14.87
C ILE A 444 16.90 -17.79 13.34
N THR A 445 15.72 -17.65 12.76
CA THR A 445 15.52 -17.76 11.31
C THR A 445 15.58 -16.42 10.59
N GLU A 446 15.54 -15.31 11.32
CA GLU A 446 15.57 -13.96 10.78
C GLU A 446 16.51 -13.07 11.61
N TRP A 447 17.34 -12.24 10.96
CA TRP A 447 18.26 -11.33 11.64
C TRP A 447 18.19 -9.92 11.08
N ASP A 448 18.11 -8.92 11.96
CA ASP A 448 18.52 -7.55 11.66
C ASP A 448 20.04 -7.50 11.68
N VAL A 449 20.66 -7.57 10.50
CA VAL A 449 22.12 -7.55 10.36
C VAL A 449 22.68 -6.19 10.71
N CYS A 450 22.03 -5.15 10.22
CA CYS A 450 22.37 -3.76 10.53
C CYS A 450 21.11 -2.99 10.92
N ASN A 451 21.24 -2.13 11.93
CA ASN A 451 20.15 -1.31 12.44
C ASN A 451 20.54 0.19 12.40
N GLU A 452 19.63 1.04 11.89
CA GLU A 452 19.70 2.50 11.92
C GLU A 452 21.02 3.07 11.37
N VAL A 453 21.41 2.60 10.20
CA VAL A 453 22.68 2.97 9.58
C VAL A 453 22.67 4.33 8.90
N LEU A 454 21.48 4.91 8.66
CA LEU A 454 21.32 6.19 7.99
C LEU A 454 21.36 7.37 8.95
N ASP A 455 22.01 8.46 8.56
CA ASP A 455 21.92 9.75 9.24
C ASP A 455 20.47 10.26 9.19
N ASP A 456 20.02 11.01 10.19
CA ASP A 456 18.68 11.60 10.17
C ASP A 456 18.56 12.74 9.15
N ASP A 457 19.67 13.41 8.83
CA ASP A 457 19.73 14.39 7.76
C ASP A 457 20.13 13.73 6.44
N GLN A 458 19.12 13.44 5.62
CA GLN A 458 19.27 12.91 4.27
C GLN A 458 19.01 13.99 3.19
N SER A 459 19.30 15.24 3.49
CA SER A 459 19.12 16.36 2.53
C SER A 459 19.90 16.16 1.22
N ILE A 460 20.94 15.30 1.22
CA ILE A 460 21.71 14.93 0.03
C ILE A 460 20.81 14.36 -1.09
N VAL A 461 19.72 13.65 -0.75
CA VAL A 461 18.77 13.08 -1.72
C VAL A 461 18.12 14.16 -2.60
N ARG A 462 18.03 15.40 -2.10
CA ARG A 462 17.46 16.53 -2.88
C ARG A 462 18.36 16.95 -4.05
N SER A 463 19.66 16.74 -3.95
CA SER A 463 20.63 17.06 -5.01
C SER A 463 21.05 15.84 -5.82
N ASP A 464 20.93 14.66 -5.23
CA ASP A 464 21.18 13.37 -5.88
C ASP A 464 20.12 12.36 -5.38
N PRO A 465 19.05 12.13 -6.15
CA PRO A 465 17.97 11.22 -5.78
C PRO A 465 18.41 9.78 -5.51
N THR A 466 19.60 9.38 -5.95
CA THR A 466 20.15 8.03 -5.73
C THR A 466 21.06 7.94 -4.52
N ALA A 467 21.36 9.08 -3.88
CA ALA A 467 22.29 9.15 -2.78
C ALA A 467 21.68 8.74 -1.43
N TYR A 468 22.53 8.45 -0.48
CA TYR A 468 22.23 8.33 0.94
C TYR A 468 23.47 8.68 1.76
N LYS A 469 23.26 9.06 3.02
CA LYS A 469 24.31 9.41 3.95
C LYS A 469 24.27 8.48 5.16
N LEU A 470 25.38 7.83 5.47
CA LEU A 470 25.48 6.97 6.63
C LEU A 470 25.58 7.80 7.92
N ARG A 471 24.96 7.28 8.99
CA ARG A 471 25.06 7.81 10.34
C ARG A 471 26.49 7.67 10.86
N PRO A 472 27.10 8.75 11.41
CA PRO A 472 28.39 8.65 12.07
C PRO A 472 28.33 7.65 13.24
N SER A 473 29.11 6.58 13.12
CA SER A 473 29.25 5.51 14.10
C SER A 473 30.70 5.01 14.10
N ILE A 474 31.07 4.20 15.07
CA ILE A 474 32.41 3.54 15.09
C ILE A 474 32.61 2.73 13.79
N TRP A 475 31.56 2.12 13.27
CA TRP A 475 31.58 1.32 12.04
C TRP A 475 31.68 2.21 10.80
N ALA A 476 30.75 3.12 10.60
CA ALA A 476 30.70 3.96 9.39
C ALA A 476 31.89 4.93 9.30
N THR A 477 32.37 5.48 10.44
CA THR A 477 33.44 6.47 10.45
C THR A 477 34.80 5.84 10.19
N TYR A 478 35.10 4.67 10.76
CA TYR A 478 36.43 4.08 10.73
C TYR A 478 36.57 2.88 9.79
N ILE A 479 35.48 2.28 9.37
CA ILE A 479 35.46 1.24 8.32
C ILE A 479 35.00 1.83 6.99
N GLY A 480 33.95 2.66 7.02
CA GLY A 480 33.22 3.11 5.86
C GLY A 480 32.04 2.19 5.55
N GLU A 481 31.35 2.43 4.45
CA GLU A 481 30.16 1.68 4.01
C GLU A 481 30.38 0.17 3.92
N GLU A 482 31.58 -0.27 3.65
CA GLU A 482 32.03 -1.67 3.57
C GLU A 482 31.59 -2.51 4.81
N PHE A 483 31.36 -1.88 5.98
CA PHE A 483 30.93 -2.62 7.17
C PHE A 483 29.56 -3.29 6.98
N ILE A 484 28.65 -2.65 6.23
CA ILE A 484 27.30 -3.17 5.94
C ILE A 484 27.42 -4.42 5.08
N ASP A 485 28.12 -4.30 3.95
CA ASP A 485 28.32 -5.41 3.01
C ASP A 485 28.99 -6.60 3.69
N SER A 486 30.05 -6.33 4.46
CA SER A 486 30.77 -7.33 5.22
C SER A 486 29.90 -8.02 6.25
N ALA A 487 29.05 -7.27 6.97
CA ALA A 487 28.15 -7.84 7.97
C ALA A 487 27.15 -8.81 7.31
N PHE A 488 26.55 -8.46 6.17
CA PHE A 488 25.65 -9.34 5.42
C PHE A 488 26.37 -10.60 4.93
N VAL A 489 27.58 -10.45 4.37
CA VAL A 489 28.40 -11.61 3.93
C VAL A 489 28.69 -12.55 5.10
N TRP A 490 29.09 -12.02 6.24
CA TRP A 490 29.47 -12.84 7.39
C TRP A 490 28.26 -13.48 8.06
N ALA A 491 27.13 -12.79 8.16
CA ALA A 491 25.88 -13.35 8.67
C ALA A 491 25.41 -14.52 7.81
N HIS A 492 25.42 -14.37 6.48
CA HIS A 492 25.09 -15.44 5.53
C HIS A 492 26.10 -16.62 5.60
N GLN A 493 27.39 -16.34 5.78
CA GLN A 493 28.40 -17.41 5.95
C GLN A 493 28.19 -18.17 7.27
N ALA A 494 27.78 -17.47 8.34
CA ALA A 494 27.54 -18.11 9.64
C ALA A 494 26.27 -18.98 9.62
N ASP A 495 25.19 -18.50 8.99
CA ASP A 495 23.95 -19.24 8.74
C ASP A 495 23.37 -18.93 7.35
N PRO A 496 23.63 -19.77 6.35
CA PRO A 496 23.12 -19.56 4.99
C PRO A 496 21.60 -19.65 4.83
N ASP A 497 20.91 -20.26 5.80
CA ASP A 497 19.47 -20.46 5.76
C ASP A 497 18.70 -19.34 6.46
N ALA A 498 19.40 -18.48 7.22
CA ALA A 498 18.79 -17.35 7.90
C ALA A 498 18.41 -16.23 6.90
N LYS A 499 17.24 -15.65 7.09
CA LYS A 499 16.76 -14.48 6.36
C LYS A 499 17.38 -13.21 6.95
N LEU A 500 18.04 -12.42 6.12
CA LEU A 500 18.83 -11.28 6.55
C LEU A 500 18.12 -9.96 6.17
N TYR A 501 17.99 -9.08 7.16
CA TYR A 501 17.32 -7.79 7.02
C TYR A 501 18.24 -6.63 7.42
N ILE A 502 17.93 -5.47 6.91
CA ILE A 502 18.36 -4.18 7.43
C ILE A 502 17.14 -3.48 8.04
N ASN A 503 17.30 -2.75 9.14
CA ASN A 503 16.17 -2.17 9.88
C ASN A 503 16.39 -0.65 10.11
N GLU A 504 15.34 0.17 9.99
CA GLU A 504 15.45 1.62 10.08
C GLU A 504 14.16 2.27 10.62
N TYR A 505 14.30 3.42 11.29
CA TYR A 505 13.20 4.28 11.70
C TYR A 505 13.13 5.56 10.86
N GLY A 506 11.96 6.21 10.85
CA GLY A 506 11.75 7.45 10.10
C GLY A 506 11.78 7.26 8.58
N ALA A 507 11.72 6.00 8.13
CA ALA A 507 11.77 5.59 6.74
C ALA A 507 10.47 4.88 6.28
N GLU A 508 9.37 5.10 6.99
CA GLU A 508 8.12 4.35 6.82
C GLU A 508 7.29 4.87 5.65
N MET A 509 7.26 6.18 5.43
CA MET A 509 6.34 6.83 4.50
C MET A 509 7.09 7.48 3.34
N VAL A 510 6.73 7.17 2.10
CA VAL A 510 7.30 7.83 0.90
C VAL A 510 7.19 9.36 0.99
N GLY A 511 8.07 10.06 0.26
CA GLY A 511 8.09 11.53 0.24
C GLY A 511 8.99 12.17 1.30
N LYS A 512 9.56 11.39 2.22
CA LYS A 512 10.59 11.88 3.15
C LYS A 512 11.99 11.53 2.62
N THR A 513 12.93 12.45 2.70
CA THR A 513 14.31 12.21 2.23
C THR A 513 14.95 10.98 2.85
N LYS A 514 14.65 10.66 4.12
CA LYS A 514 15.18 9.47 4.78
C LYS A 514 14.57 8.18 4.21
N THR A 515 13.31 8.22 3.82
CA THR A 515 12.64 7.07 3.18
C THR A 515 13.24 6.77 1.80
N GLU A 516 13.55 7.82 1.02
CA GLU A 516 14.19 7.64 -0.28
C GLU A 516 15.65 7.16 -0.12
N ALA A 517 16.40 7.74 0.81
CA ALA A 517 17.74 7.28 1.14
C ALA A 517 17.76 5.80 1.57
N TYR A 518 16.77 5.38 2.34
CA TYR A 518 16.66 3.98 2.78
C TYR A 518 16.36 3.04 1.62
N TYR A 519 15.44 3.43 0.75
CA TYR A 519 15.16 2.69 -0.48
C TYR A 519 16.41 2.56 -1.36
N ASN A 520 17.17 3.63 -1.56
CA ASN A 520 18.41 3.62 -2.32
C ASN A 520 19.45 2.66 -1.73
N LEU A 521 19.63 2.69 -0.42
CA LEU A 521 20.54 1.77 0.27
C LEU A 521 20.10 0.31 0.09
N VAL A 522 18.84 0.00 0.32
CA VAL A 522 18.30 -1.36 0.21
C VAL A 522 18.39 -1.86 -1.25
N LYS A 523 18.06 -1.02 -2.21
CA LYS A 523 18.23 -1.30 -3.64
C LYS A 523 19.69 -1.62 -3.97
N ARG A 524 20.63 -0.80 -3.53
CA ARG A 524 22.08 -1.02 -3.72
C ARG A 524 22.52 -2.37 -3.13
N LEU A 525 22.08 -2.71 -1.89
CA LEU A 525 22.40 -4.01 -1.27
C LEU A 525 21.91 -5.17 -2.12
N LYS A 526 20.68 -5.10 -2.63
CA LYS A 526 20.11 -6.11 -3.53
C LYS A 526 20.88 -6.24 -4.82
N GLU A 527 21.18 -5.12 -5.48
CA GLU A 527 21.90 -5.07 -6.76
C GLU A 527 23.36 -5.55 -6.63
N SER A 528 23.96 -5.41 -5.44
CA SER A 528 25.30 -5.94 -5.15
C SER A 528 25.32 -7.48 -4.99
N GLY A 529 24.18 -8.16 -5.08
CA GLY A 529 24.08 -9.61 -4.97
C GLY A 529 24.27 -10.15 -3.57
N LEU A 530 24.12 -9.32 -2.55
CA LEU A 530 24.15 -9.73 -1.14
C LEU A 530 22.90 -10.56 -0.80
N ALA A 531 23.04 -11.46 0.16
CA ALA A 531 21.94 -12.30 0.65
C ALA A 531 21.00 -11.47 1.55
N ILE A 532 20.36 -10.45 0.97
CA ILE A 532 19.34 -9.65 1.65
C ILE A 532 17.95 -10.21 1.33
N GLU A 533 17.18 -10.58 2.37
CA GLU A 533 15.77 -11.00 2.24
C GLU A 533 14.83 -9.81 2.15
N GLY A 534 15.14 -8.73 2.89
CA GLY A 534 14.29 -7.56 2.93
C GLY A 534 14.75 -6.46 3.87
N CYS A 535 13.82 -5.58 4.16
CA CYS A 535 14.02 -4.44 5.05
C CYS A 535 12.95 -4.40 6.14
N GLY A 536 13.29 -3.79 7.28
CA GLY A 536 12.40 -3.51 8.39
C GLY A 536 12.07 -2.02 8.49
N LEU A 537 10.81 -1.72 8.73
CA LEU A 537 10.31 -0.41 9.10
C LEU A 537 9.92 -0.44 10.57
N GLN A 538 10.56 0.37 11.42
CA GLN A 538 10.30 0.32 12.85
C GLN A 538 8.87 0.73 13.22
N CYS A 539 8.31 1.71 12.53
CA CYS A 539 6.93 2.17 12.73
C CYS A 539 6.64 2.70 14.14
N HIS A 540 7.53 3.51 14.68
CA HIS A 540 7.31 4.26 15.92
C HIS A 540 6.52 5.52 15.63
N PHE A 541 5.21 5.50 15.80
CA PHE A 541 4.33 6.62 15.49
C PHE A 541 3.79 7.32 16.74
N THR A 542 3.31 8.53 16.55
CA THR A 542 2.39 9.24 17.45
C THR A 542 1.06 9.39 16.72
N THR A 543 -0.08 9.28 17.42
CA THR A 543 -1.40 9.40 16.77
C THR A 543 -1.50 10.69 15.95
N GLY A 544 -1.92 10.55 14.68
CA GLY A 544 -2.00 11.62 13.69
C GLY A 544 -0.77 11.74 12.76
N GLU A 545 0.30 10.96 13.00
CA GLU A 545 1.47 10.95 12.09
C GLU A 545 1.34 9.97 10.93
N LEU A 546 0.44 9.00 11.03
CA LEU A 546 0.30 7.92 10.07
C LEU A 546 -0.39 8.38 8.78
N ASP A 547 0.31 8.29 7.67
CA ASP A 547 -0.26 8.35 6.33
C ASP A 547 -0.27 6.93 5.73
N THR A 548 -1.45 6.33 5.71
CA THR A 548 -1.65 4.94 5.30
C THR A 548 -1.28 4.68 3.84
N MET A 549 -1.56 5.64 2.95
CA MET A 549 -1.23 5.51 1.53
C MET A 549 0.27 5.57 1.31
N LYS A 550 0.96 6.49 1.99
CA LYS A 550 2.43 6.62 1.89
C LYS A 550 3.14 5.42 2.48
N LEU A 551 2.66 4.89 3.61
CA LEU A 551 3.22 3.67 4.20
C LEU A 551 3.03 2.47 3.26
N GLU A 552 1.84 2.27 2.73
CA GLU A 552 1.56 1.16 1.84
C GLU A 552 2.34 1.24 0.52
N LYS A 553 2.39 2.41 -0.09
CA LYS A 553 3.22 2.66 -1.28
C LYS A 553 4.69 2.32 -1.03
N ASN A 554 5.19 2.67 0.16
CA ASN A 554 6.56 2.32 0.55
C ASN A 554 6.78 0.81 0.67
N ILE A 555 5.87 0.09 1.33
CA ILE A 555 5.96 -1.37 1.44
C ILE A 555 5.93 -2.03 0.05
N ARG A 556 5.03 -1.60 -0.82
CA ARG A 556 4.88 -2.16 -2.17
C ARG A 556 6.08 -1.94 -3.07
N ARG A 557 6.79 -0.82 -2.97
CA ARG A 557 7.96 -0.60 -3.84
C ARG A 557 9.12 -1.56 -3.57
N TYR A 558 9.23 -2.12 -2.35
CA TYR A 558 10.21 -3.16 -2.05
C TYR A 558 9.83 -4.51 -2.66
N ASP A 559 8.53 -4.76 -2.89
CA ASP A 559 8.08 -5.94 -3.62
C ASP A 559 8.57 -5.94 -5.07
N ASN A 560 8.62 -4.77 -5.72
CA ASN A 560 9.19 -4.60 -7.04
C ASN A 560 10.69 -4.94 -7.12
N LEU A 561 11.40 -4.91 -5.99
CA LEU A 561 12.78 -5.39 -5.86
C LEU A 561 12.87 -6.89 -5.54
N GLY A 562 11.73 -7.57 -5.41
CA GLY A 562 11.65 -8.95 -4.92
C GLY A 562 12.10 -9.09 -3.48
N LEU A 563 11.82 -8.09 -2.63
CA LEU A 563 12.21 -8.03 -1.23
C LEU A 563 11.01 -7.98 -0.30
N LYS A 564 11.16 -8.59 0.86
CA LYS A 564 10.22 -8.38 1.97
C LYS A 564 10.40 -6.98 2.56
N CYS A 565 9.28 -6.40 2.98
CA CYS A 565 9.28 -5.15 3.74
C CYS A 565 8.34 -5.35 4.95
N ILE A 566 8.91 -5.49 6.13
CA ILE A 566 8.21 -5.91 7.34
C ILE A 566 8.12 -4.79 8.37
N ILE A 567 7.09 -4.84 9.21
CA ILE A 567 6.89 -3.92 10.33
C ILE A 567 7.54 -4.54 11.58
N THR A 568 8.57 -3.89 12.13
CA THR A 568 9.46 -4.52 13.11
C THR A 568 9.26 -4.09 14.55
N GLU A 569 8.78 -2.88 14.80
CA GLU A 569 8.82 -2.27 16.14
C GLU A 569 7.59 -1.38 16.42
N LEU A 570 6.43 -1.76 15.89
CA LEU A 570 5.22 -0.93 15.95
C LEU A 570 4.85 -0.52 17.37
N ASP A 571 4.78 0.76 17.58
CA ASP A 571 4.10 1.39 18.71
C ASP A 571 3.50 2.74 18.29
N ILE A 572 2.35 3.10 18.86
CA ILE A 572 1.64 4.35 18.52
C ILE A 572 1.33 5.11 19.80
N ALA A 573 2.17 6.07 20.15
CA ALA A 573 1.96 6.90 21.34
C ALA A 573 0.77 7.87 21.14
N LEU A 574 0.01 8.13 22.18
CA LEU A 574 -1.06 9.13 22.13
C LEU A 574 -0.48 10.54 22.06
N ALA A 575 -0.82 11.33 21.06
CA ALA A 575 -0.39 12.73 20.95
C ALA A 575 -0.92 13.56 22.13
N ASP A 576 -2.19 13.37 22.49
CA ASP A 576 -2.82 13.92 23.67
C ASP A 576 -3.56 12.83 24.44
N PRO A 577 -2.99 12.26 25.51
CA PRO A 577 -3.64 11.22 26.31
C PRO A 577 -4.92 11.68 27.03
N THR A 578 -5.19 12.98 27.09
CA THR A 578 -6.35 13.55 27.79
C THR A 578 -7.53 13.78 26.85
N ALA A 579 -7.34 13.64 25.54
CA ALA A 579 -8.42 13.78 24.58
C ALA A 579 -9.44 12.63 24.72
N GLU A 580 -10.72 12.94 24.62
CA GLU A 580 -11.82 11.99 24.84
C GLU A 580 -11.75 10.81 23.84
N ASP A 581 -11.31 11.06 22.61
CA ASP A 581 -11.19 10.09 21.52
C ASP A 581 -9.77 9.52 21.33
N ALA A 582 -8.82 9.78 22.25
CA ALA A 582 -7.42 9.42 22.09
C ALA A 582 -7.20 7.92 21.82
N LEU A 583 -7.86 7.05 22.61
CA LEU A 583 -7.74 5.59 22.45
C LEU A 583 -8.44 5.10 21.16
N GLU A 584 -9.53 5.75 20.77
CA GLU A 584 -10.22 5.41 19.53
C GLU A 584 -9.38 5.74 18.31
N ARG A 585 -8.74 6.92 18.27
CA ARG A 585 -7.77 7.27 17.20
C ARG A 585 -6.62 6.29 17.13
N GLN A 586 -6.02 5.94 18.26
CA GLN A 586 -4.97 4.94 18.32
C GLN A 586 -5.43 3.59 17.73
N ALA A 587 -6.64 3.15 18.10
CA ALA A 587 -7.22 1.91 17.62
C ALA A 587 -7.41 1.92 16.09
N LYS A 588 -7.90 3.02 15.52
CA LYS A 588 -8.06 3.19 14.08
C LYS A 588 -6.74 3.08 13.34
N GLU A 589 -5.68 3.70 13.85
CA GLU A 589 -4.35 3.64 13.25
C GLU A 589 -3.73 2.24 13.32
N TYR A 590 -3.82 1.54 14.47
CA TYR A 590 -3.42 0.14 14.58
C TYR A 590 -4.18 -0.76 13.61
N GLY A 591 -5.50 -0.59 13.51
CA GLY A 591 -6.33 -1.32 12.55
C GLY A 591 -5.94 -1.05 11.10
N ALA A 592 -5.62 0.21 10.76
CA ALA A 592 -5.18 0.59 9.43
C ALA A 592 -3.84 -0.05 9.05
N ILE A 593 -2.85 -0.03 9.95
CA ILE A 593 -1.56 -0.69 9.75
C ILE A 593 -1.76 -2.21 9.61
N THR A 594 -2.63 -2.80 10.42
CA THR A 594 -2.95 -4.25 10.31
C THR A 594 -3.54 -4.59 8.95
N ARG A 595 -4.44 -3.76 8.41
CA ARG A 595 -4.96 -3.94 7.04
C ARG A 595 -3.86 -3.87 5.97
N ILE A 596 -2.93 -2.92 6.09
CA ILE A 596 -1.78 -2.81 5.19
C ILE A 596 -0.91 -4.06 5.28
N PHE A 597 -0.59 -4.51 6.49
CA PHE A 597 0.14 -5.77 6.73
C PHE A 597 -0.53 -6.97 6.07
N LEU A 598 -1.85 -7.09 6.21
CA LEU A 598 -2.61 -8.24 5.71
C LEU A 598 -2.67 -8.29 4.17
N ARG A 599 -2.83 -7.15 3.51
CA ARG A 599 -3.03 -7.12 2.05
C ARG A 599 -1.75 -7.05 1.22
N ASN A 600 -0.57 -6.91 1.85
CA ASN A 600 0.71 -6.90 1.16
C ASN A 600 1.48 -8.20 1.44
N GLU A 601 1.68 -9.04 0.42
CA GLU A 601 2.33 -10.36 0.55
C GLU A 601 3.81 -10.24 0.95
N ASN A 602 4.48 -9.20 0.49
CA ASN A 602 5.86 -8.92 0.87
C ASN A 602 5.98 -8.44 2.33
N CYS A 603 4.88 -8.06 3.00
CA CYS A 603 4.86 -7.76 4.44
C CYS A 603 4.49 -9.03 5.22
N SER A 604 5.46 -9.86 5.52
CA SER A 604 5.25 -11.17 6.16
C SER A 604 5.06 -11.12 7.66
N SER A 605 5.52 -10.05 8.31
CA SER A 605 5.55 -9.93 9.77
C SER A 605 5.20 -8.52 10.23
N MET A 606 4.45 -8.44 11.35
CA MET A 606 4.16 -7.21 12.08
C MET A 606 4.43 -7.44 13.57
N LEU A 607 5.42 -6.73 14.13
CA LEU A 607 5.83 -6.85 15.52
C LEU A 607 5.51 -5.56 16.28
N VAL A 608 4.93 -5.67 17.47
CA VAL A 608 4.76 -4.56 18.41
C VAL A 608 5.96 -4.46 19.35
N TRP A 609 6.41 -3.22 19.65
CA TRP A 609 7.63 -3.02 20.44
C TRP A 609 7.37 -2.96 21.93
N GLY A 610 6.82 -4.05 22.46
CA GLY A 610 6.53 -4.25 23.87
C GLY A 610 5.17 -4.88 24.10
N ILE A 611 4.94 -5.34 25.34
CA ILE A 611 3.75 -6.12 25.72
C ILE A 611 2.66 -5.17 26.21
N SER A 612 2.98 -4.35 27.20
CA SER A 612 2.04 -3.44 27.86
C SER A 612 2.64 -2.07 28.11
N ASP A 613 1.74 -1.10 28.34
CA ASP A 613 2.12 0.28 28.65
C ASP A 613 2.97 0.42 29.93
N ASN A 614 3.05 -0.63 30.77
CA ASN A 614 3.90 -0.66 31.98
C ASN A 614 5.39 -0.54 31.68
N HIS A 615 5.81 -1.18 30.59
CA HIS A 615 7.23 -1.38 30.29
C HIS A 615 7.63 -0.85 28.90
N SER A 616 6.79 -0.03 28.29
CA SER A 616 7.15 0.63 27.04
C SER A 616 8.34 1.59 27.25
N TRP A 617 9.23 1.63 26.27
CA TRP A 617 10.30 2.62 26.21
C TRP A 617 9.76 4.04 25.92
N ARG A 618 8.55 4.14 25.32
CA ARG A 618 7.84 5.39 25.04
C ARG A 618 6.76 5.65 26.10
N LYS A 619 6.50 6.92 26.33
CA LYS A 619 5.39 7.38 27.16
C LYS A 619 4.07 7.44 26.36
N ASN A 620 2.99 7.81 27.04
CA ASN A 620 1.70 8.06 26.42
C ASN A 620 1.03 6.81 25.83
N ALA A 621 1.07 5.73 26.60
CA ALA A 621 0.30 4.50 26.37
C ALA A 621 0.36 3.97 24.93
N PRO A 622 1.55 3.62 24.38
CA PRO A 622 1.70 3.31 22.96
C PRO A 622 1.29 1.90 22.55
N LEU A 623 1.08 0.96 23.49
CA LEU A 623 0.98 -0.48 23.22
C LEU A 623 -0.47 -1.01 23.24
N LEU A 624 -0.63 -2.31 22.97
CA LEU A 624 -1.94 -2.98 22.84
C LEU A 624 -2.63 -3.26 24.20
N PHE A 625 -1.83 -3.40 25.28
CA PHE A 625 -2.33 -3.67 26.63
C PHE A 625 -1.99 -2.52 27.56
N ASN A 626 -2.93 -2.19 28.45
CA ASN A 626 -2.77 -1.12 29.43
C ASN A 626 -1.94 -1.56 30.65
N HIS A 627 -1.81 -0.68 31.64
CA HIS A 627 -1.09 -0.92 32.89
C HIS A 627 -1.68 -2.05 33.75
N GLU A 628 -2.95 -2.41 33.55
CA GLU A 628 -3.60 -3.54 34.23
C GLU A 628 -3.59 -4.81 33.40
N LEU A 629 -2.83 -4.83 32.30
CA LEU A 629 -2.75 -5.92 31.31
C LEU A 629 -4.09 -6.20 30.61
N LYS A 630 -4.99 -5.23 30.62
CA LYS A 630 -6.24 -5.31 29.87
C LYS A 630 -6.02 -4.87 28.44
N ALA A 631 -6.65 -5.56 27.51
CA ALA A 631 -6.67 -5.16 26.12
C ALA A 631 -7.24 -3.75 25.94
N LYS A 632 -6.60 -2.95 25.11
CA LYS A 632 -7.05 -1.62 24.72
C LYS A 632 -7.87 -1.67 23.43
N PRO A 633 -8.62 -0.62 23.08
CA PRO A 633 -9.29 -0.50 21.78
C PRO A 633 -8.39 -0.88 20.59
N ALA A 634 -7.09 -0.53 20.65
CA ALA A 634 -6.09 -0.90 19.65
C ALA A 634 -5.96 -2.41 19.45
N TYR A 635 -5.94 -3.20 20.54
CA TYR A 635 -5.89 -4.66 20.45
C TYR A 635 -7.16 -5.21 19.77
N TYR A 636 -8.33 -4.71 20.16
CA TYR A 636 -9.61 -5.18 19.59
C TYR A 636 -9.68 -4.92 18.08
N ASN A 637 -9.17 -3.77 17.61
CA ASN A 637 -9.15 -3.50 16.17
C ASN A 637 -8.14 -4.42 15.44
N VAL A 638 -6.93 -4.62 15.95
CA VAL A 638 -5.99 -5.60 15.39
C VAL A 638 -6.62 -6.99 15.28
N HIS A 639 -7.26 -7.44 16.36
CA HIS A 639 -7.96 -8.74 16.41
C HIS A 639 -9.07 -8.83 15.35
N ALA A 640 -9.90 -7.80 15.25
CA ALA A 640 -10.99 -7.74 14.28
C ALA A 640 -10.51 -7.85 12.84
N GLN A 641 -9.42 -7.14 12.50
CA GLN A 641 -8.87 -7.19 11.13
C GLN A 641 -8.30 -8.58 10.80
N LEU A 642 -7.56 -9.19 11.73
CA LEU A 642 -7.04 -10.55 11.56
C LEU A 642 -8.16 -11.59 11.42
N ARG A 643 -9.17 -11.52 12.29
CA ARG A 643 -10.34 -12.41 12.25
C ARG A 643 -11.08 -12.27 10.92
N LYS A 644 -11.40 -11.05 10.50
CA LYS A 644 -12.09 -10.76 9.23
C LYS A 644 -11.34 -11.33 8.03
N ALA A 645 -10.01 -11.24 8.02
CA ALA A 645 -9.18 -11.81 6.96
C ALA A 645 -9.29 -13.36 6.91
N VAL A 646 -9.30 -14.04 8.06
CA VAL A 646 -9.48 -15.50 8.11
C VAL A 646 -10.90 -15.92 7.72
N GLU A 647 -11.93 -15.19 8.14
CA GLU A 647 -13.31 -15.45 7.74
C GLU A 647 -13.48 -15.32 6.22
N GLN A 648 -12.82 -14.35 5.60
CA GLN A 648 -12.79 -14.19 4.14
C GLN A 648 -12.14 -15.38 3.45
N LEU A 649 -11.03 -15.92 3.99
CA LEU A 649 -10.42 -17.16 3.50
C LEU A 649 -11.39 -18.36 3.57
N SER A 650 -12.08 -18.53 4.69
CA SER A 650 -12.95 -19.69 4.94
C SER A 650 -14.24 -19.67 4.11
N THR A 651 -14.69 -18.50 3.68
CA THR A 651 -15.86 -18.34 2.79
C THR A 651 -15.50 -18.47 1.30
N GLY A 652 -14.25 -18.81 0.97
CA GLY A 652 -13.72 -18.80 -0.40
C GLY A 652 -13.48 -17.39 -0.92
N LEU A 653 -13.65 -16.40 -0.07
CA LEU A 653 -13.16 -15.03 -0.23
C LEU A 653 -11.73 -15.06 0.32
N GLU A 654 -10.72 -15.23 -0.52
CA GLU A 654 -9.32 -15.11 -0.06
C GLU A 654 -9.11 -13.76 0.62
N SER A 655 -8.15 -13.72 1.56
CA SER A 655 -7.71 -12.47 2.20
C SER A 655 -7.57 -11.35 1.17
N PRO A 656 -7.87 -10.11 1.52
CA PRO A 656 -7.58 -9.00 0.63
C PRO A 656 -6.06 -8.99 0.35
N LYS A 657 -5.69 -9.57 -0.79
CA LYS A 657 -4.36 -9.46 -1.36
C LYS A 657 -4.15 -8.07 -1.95
#